data_be821ad0310674e17a816aa5e2b22850
#
_entry.id   be821ad0310674e17a816aa5e2b22850
#
_cell.length_a   1.000
_cell.length_b   1.000
_cell.length_c   1.000
_cell.angle_alpha   90.00
_cell.angle_beta   90.00
_cell.angle_gamma   90.00
#
_symmetry.space_group_name_H-M   'P 1'
#
loop_
_entity.id
_entity.type
_entity.pdbx_description
1 polymer ?
#
loop_
_entity_poly.entity_id
_entity_poly.type
_entity_poly.pdbx_seq_one_letter_code
_entity_poly.pdbx_strand_id
1 'polypeptide(L)'
;MSLISDLLISGRKQLVWMAAISLSVVACNETGKIDRRAVVERHRIVTDSVYHRSPAQVGNGNFAFGVDVTGLQTFVPFNTMSHWSWHSFPLPDGVKVEDYTGVPMDTYGKMIPYEVGDPNKPEITAWLVANPHRFNLGRIGLQMTHADGSPVVESDLMNPHQEVDLWKGIIYSSFQIDGEKVEVTTACDPDQDALGVYIKSPLVAQGRIGVFFDFPYADHGDFRDTVGDYNAYDKHRSEVISNGSQSAEILRTMDSTTYYTALKWATPASFGQDTPSDSPHRFLLMPTEGEELMFTCAFSPDAIAVDQLPSASQIDEASAKAWEAYWMSGAAIDLSESTDPRWEELERRIVLSQYVLRVNEAGDLPPQESGLVNNGWFGRFHYEMIWWHGVHYGLWNRWELFDRSLHIFPDFLPTSIQRAQKMGRRGAKWPKCTADFDREWPCWAHGLLIWQQPHPIYFAEMDYRLHPTQETLDKWKDVVLNSAQYMADYAHYDAANDRYVLGPPVVIVSENTDALKTVNPIFELGYWRYGLRTAQQWRERLGMPREPQWDTVLNKLSPLPIQDSVYVTYEGIPDMWTKYTFEHPALTGVFGMLPGDGVDTTVYRRTLDKVNREWQSDRIWGWDFPMMAMGAARSGNPELAIDMLMHNSKQFRFDEHGLASGGPWPYFPSNGGLLTAVAMMAGGWDGSQGEAPGFPKNGKWVVKYENFVPMQ
;
A
#
# COMPACT_ATOMS: atom_id res chain seq x y z
N MET A 1 22.35 46.08 59.56
CA MET A 1 23.47 45.85 60.50
C MET A 1 23.94 44.41 60.15
N SER A 2 25.04 44.40 59.40
CA SER A 2 26.41 44.21 59.83
C SER A 2 26.67 42.75 60.24
N LEU A 3 27.57 42.01 59.77
CA LEU A 3 28.90 42.03 59.13
C LEU A 3 29.29 40.54 58.97
N ILE A 4 29.80 40.13 57.88
CA ILE A 4 31.23 39.84 57.56
C ILE A 4 31.87 38.74 58.44
N SER A 5 32.33 37.70 57.88
CA SER A 5 33.63 37.27 57.33
C SER A 5 34.01 35.88 57.77
N ASP A 6 34.49 35.21 56.82
CA ASP A 6 35.80 34.56 56.57
C ASP A 6 36.05 33.15 57.14
N LEU A 7 36.47 32.34 56.39
CA LEU A 7 37.74 31.79 55.87
C LEU A 7 37.89 30.24 55.95
N LEU A 8 38.18 29.66 54.85
CA LEU A 8 39.31 28.80 54.43
C LEU A 8 39.26 27.31 54.60
N ILE A 9 39.38 26.73 53.43
CA ILE A 9 40.26 25.63 52.94
C ILE A 9 40.00 24.18 53.40
N SER A 10 39.59 23.35 52.45
CA SER A 10 40.41 22.23 52.03
C SER A 10 39.83 21.57 50.73
N GLY A 11 40.68 21.36 49.75
CA GLY A 11 40.35 20.94 48.44
C GLY A 11 40.01 19.45 48.29
N ARG A 12 39.14 19.17 47.37
CA ARG A 12 39.16 17.91 46.58
C ARG A 12 38.77 18.23 45.16
N LYS A 13 39.72 17.94 44.26
CA LYS A 13 39.52 17.98 42.82
C LYS A 13 38.43 16.98 42.40
N GLN A 14 37.30 17.46 41.90
CA GLN A 14 36.43 16.68 41.09
C GLN A 14 36.61 17.11 39.63
N LEU A 15 37.08 16.21 38.79
CA LEU A 15 37.11 16.36 37.34
C LEU A 15 35.66 16.41 36.85
N VAL A 16 35.27 17.58 36.34
CA VAL A 16 34.04 17.72 35.56
C VAL A 16 34.41 17.36 34.14
N TRP A 17 33.90 16.23 33.66
CA TRP A 17 33.87 15.90 32.24
C TRP A 17 32.81 16.79 31.58
N MET A 18 33.25 17.82 30.88
CA MET A 18 32.42 18.50 29.88
C MET A 18 32.26 17.56 28.67
N ALA A 19 31.12 16.96 28.57
CA ALA A 19 30.66 16.38 27.31
C ALA A 19 30.42 17.53 26.32
N ALA A 20 31.33 17.69 25.37
CA ALA A 20 31.11 18.55 24.22
C ALA A 20 30.01 17.91 23.36
N ILE A 21 28.79 18.42 23.48
CA ILE A 21 27.73 18.17 22.49
C ILE A 21 28.17 18.92 21.24
N SER A 22 28.74 18.20 20.29
CA SER A 22 28.93 18.68 18.93
C SER A 22 27.53 18.83 18.32
N LEU A 23 26.95 20.00 18.38
CA LEU A 23 25.91 20.38 17.43
C LEU A 23 26.57 20.36 16.05
N SER A 24 26.32 19.32 15.30
CA SER A 24 26.50 19.31 13.86
C SER A 24 25.47 20.29 13.28
N VAL A 25 25.90 21.54 13.11
CA VAL A 25 25.20 22.48 12.25
C VAL A 25 25.30 21.85 10.85
N VAL A 26 24.27 21.17 10.41
CA VAL A 26 24.07 20.86 8.99
C VAL A 26 23.99 22.20 8.31
N ALA A 27 25.05 22.57 7.58
CA ALA A 27 25.03 23.69 6.69
C ALA A 27 23.95 23.39 5.63
N CYS A 28 22.78 24.03 5.78
CA CYS A 28 21.85 24.17 4.67
C CYS A 28 22.59 24.98 3.61
N ASN A 29 23.10 24.31 2.58
CA ASN A 29 23.36 24.99 1.33
C ASN A 29 22.02 25.54 0.85
N GLU A 30 21.92 26.84 0.62
CA GLU A 30 20.82 27.49 -0.07
C GLU A 30 20.82 27.08 -1.55
N THR A 31 20.55 25.82 -1.84
CA THR A 31 19.94 25.41 -3.11
C THR A 31 18.50 25.91 -3.03
N GLY A 32 18.08 26.75 -3.96
CA GLY A 32 16.79 27.44 -3.89
C GLY A 32 15.65 26.49 -3.53
N LYS A 33 14.77 26.92 -2.64
CA LYS A 33 13.60 26.16 -2.17
C LYS A 33 12.81 25.62 -3.36
N ILE A 34 12.45 24.33 -3.34
CA ILE A 34 11.68 23.68 -4.40
C ILE A 34 10.30 24.35 -4.52
N ASP A 35 9.93 24.78 -5.71
CA ASP A 35 8.54 25.14 -6.03
C ASP A 35 7.73 23.86 -6.20
N ARG A 36 7.24 23.33 -5.08
CA ARG A 36 6.52 22.05 -5.02
C ARG A 36 5.27 22.07 -5.89
N ARG A 37 4.61 23.22 -6.00
CA ARG A 37 3.43 23.37 -6.83
C ARG A 37 3.78 23.25 -8.31
N ALA A 38 4.83 23.92 -8.76
CA ALA A 38 5.31 23.80 -10.14
C ALA A 38 5.71 22.36 -10.50
N VAL A 39 6.34 21.60 -9.57
CA VAL A 39 6.67 20.18 -9.78
C VAL A 39 5.40 19.35 -9.97
N VAL A 40 4.40 19.50 -9.09
CA VAL A 40 3.15 18.73 -9.17
C VAL A 40 2.35 19.08 -10.41
N GLU A 41 2.16 20.39 -10.72
CA GLU A 41 1.40 20.86 -11.88
C GLU A 41 2.05 20.48 -13.23
N ARG A 42 3.36 20.25 -13.27
CA ARG A 42 4.08 19.76 -14.46
C ARG A 42 3.57 18.40 -14.92
N HIS A 43 3.11 17.58 -13.99
CA HIS A 43 2.69 16.19 -14.22
C HIS A 43 1.18 15.98 -14.02
N ARG A 44 0.38 17.03 -14.12
CA ARG A 44 -1.08 16.90 -14.07
C ARG A 44 -1.58 15.91 -15.12
N ILE A 45 -2.62 15.17 -14.77
CA ILE A 45 -3.23 14.21 -15.69
C ILE A 45 -4.25 14.94 -16.56
N VAL A 46 -4.09 14.84 -17.86
CA VAL A 46 -5.06 15.37 -18.85
C VAL A 46 -5.36 14.27 -19.86
N THR A 47 -6.64 13.98 -20.05
CA THR A 47 -7.08 12.94 -20.99
C THR A 47 -8.26 13.46 -21.83
N ASP A 48 -8.27 13.09 -23.13
CA ASP A 48 -9.33 13.43 -24.09
C ASP A 48 -10.00 12.14 -24.64
N SER A 49 -9.87 11.02 -23.90
CA SER A 49 -10.33 9.71 -24.33
C SER A 49 -10.94 8.92 -23.17
N VAL A 50 -11.81 7.96 -23.47
CA VAL A 50 -12.31 7.02 -22.48
C VAL A 50 -11.30 5.90 -22.27
N TYR A 51 -10.92 5.66 -21.02
CA TYR A 51 -10.08 4.55 -20.61
C TYR A 51 -10.98 3.50 -19.90
N HIS A 52 -11.04 2.29 -20.46
CA HIS A 52 -11.94 1.24 -19.95
C HIS A 52 -11.34 0.41 -18.79
N ARG A 53 -10.07 0.59 -18.48
CA ARG A 53 -9.39 -0.16 -17.42
C ARG A 53 -8.72 0.74 -16.38
N SER A 54 -8.27 1.92 -16.78
CA SER A 54 -7.53 2.84 -15.95
C SER A 54 -8.44 4.00 -15.53
N PRO A 55 -8.98 4.00 -14.30
CA PRO A 55 -9.78 5.12 -13.82
C PRO A 55 -8.90 6.31 -13.42
N ALA A 56 -9.36 7.53 -13.68
CA ALA A 56 -8.98 8.65 -12.84
C ALA A 56 -9.66 8.46 -11.48
N GLN A 57 -9.01 8.86 -10.38
CA GLN A 57 -9.54 8.60 -9.04
C GLN A 57 -9.47 9.83 -8.13
N VAL A 58 -10.48 9.95 -7.26
CA VAL A 58 -10.42 10.74 -6.03
C VAL A 58 -10.54 9.82 -4.83
N GLY A 59 -9.97 10.21 -3.69
CA GLY A 59 -10.02 9.41 -2.47
C GLY A 59 -9.23 10.02 -1.33
N ASN A 60 -9.32 9.40 -0.15
CA ASN A 60 -8.73 9.89 1.09
C ASN A 60 -7.80 8.86 1.80
N GLY A 61 -7.55 7.71 1.15
CA GLY A 61 -6.78 6.60 1.70
C GLY A 61 -7.63 5.50 2.31
N ASN A 62 -8.78 5.83 2.90
CA ASN A 62 -9.78 4.88 3.38
C ASN A 62 -10.83 4.56 2.31
N PHE A 63 -11.11 5.51 1.44
CA PHE A 63 -12.14 5.44 0.42
C PHE A 63 -11.58 5.96 -0.92
N ALA A 64 -11.96 5.30 -2.02
CA ALA A 64 -11.62 5.74 -3.36
C ALA A 64 -12.80 5.54 -4.33
N PHE A 65 -12.90 6.46 -5.27
CA PHE A 65 -13.90 6.49 -6.32
C PHE A 65 -13.20 6.65 -7.67
N GLY A 66 -13.29 5.62 -8.50
CA GLY A 66 -12.78 5.63 -9.87
C GLY A 66 -13.83 6.17 -10.84
N VAL A 67 -13.42 7.02 -11.78
CA VAL A 67 -14.33 7.66 -12.75
C VAL A 67 -13.87 7.43 -14.19
N ASP A 68 -14.82 7.42 -15.10
CA ASP A 68 -14.55 7.53 -16.53
C ASP A 68 -14.45 9.00 -16.98
N VAL A 69 -14.32 9.26 -18.27
CA VAL A 69 -14.13 10.63 -18.81
C VAL A 69 -15.27 11.59 -18.50
N THR A 70 -16.44 11.09 -18.09
CA THR A 70 -17.58 11.94 -17.70
C THR A 70 -17.44 12.54 -16.30
N GLY A 71 -16.42 12.13 -15.54
CA GLY A 71 -16.22 12.53 -14.14
C GLY A 71 -17.02 11.71 -13.13
N LEU A 72 -17.80 10.75 -13.60
CA LEU A 72 -18.50 9.74 -12.82
C LEU A 72 -18.29 8.35 -13.46
N GLN A 73 -19.12 7.35 -13.13
CA GLN A 73 -19.06 5.99 -13.67
C GLN A 73 -20.18 5.75 -14.68
N THR A 74 -20.28 6.64 -15.68
CA THR A 74 -21.39 6.65 -16.61
C THR A 74 -21.38 5.46 -17.57
N PHE A 75 -20.26 5.27 -18.26
CA PHE A 75 -20.10 4.22 -19.27
C PHE A 75 -19.27 3.05 -18.75
N VAL A 76 -18.24 3.35 -17.97
CA VAL A 76 -17.36 2.32 -17.39
C VAL A 76 -17.72 2.13 -15.90
N PRO A 77 -18.12 0.92 -15.50
CA PRO A 77 -18.47 0.65 -14.11
C PRO A 77 -17.21 0.44 -13.25
N PHE A 78 -16.41 1.47 -13.08
CA PHE A 78 -15.31 1.45 -12.12
C PHE A 78 -15.81 1.27 -10.68
N ASN A 79 -14.91 1.05 -9.74
CA ASN A 79 -15.28 0.71 -8.38
C ASN A 79 -15.37 1.93 -7.45
N THR A 80 -16.26 1.83 -6.50
CA THR A 80 -16.39 2.66 -5.31
C THR A 80 -16.08 1.78 -4.12
N MET A 81 -14.91 1.94 -3.48
CA MET A 81 -14.47 1.00 -2.46
C MET A 81 -14.00 1.72 -1.20
N SER A 82 -14.17 1.06 -0.06
CA SER A 82 -13.67 1.55 1.23
C SER A 82 -12.90 0.44 1.97
N HIS A 83 -12.02 0.85 2.89
CA HIS A 83 -11.25 -0.07 3.73
C HIS A 83 -12.13 -0.96 4.62
N TRP A 84 -13.35 -0.55 4.95
CA TRP A 84 -14.32 -1.32 5.73
C TRP A 84 -15.25 -2.20 4.89
N SER A 85 -15.25 -2.08 3.56
CA SER A 85 -16.21 -2.78 2.67
C SER A 85 -15.90 -4.28 2.54
N TRP A 86 -16.05 -5.02 3.64
CA TRP A 86 -15.85 -6.46 3.71
C TRP A 86 -17.16 -7.23 3.64
N HIS A 87 -17.15 -8.33 2.86
CA HIS A 87 -18.26 -9.26 2.73
C HIS A 87 -17.78 -10.71 2.79
N SER A 88 -18.63 -11.58 3.32
CA SER A 88 -18.44 -13.03 3.26
C SER A 88 -19.72 -13.69 2.78
N PHE A 89 -19.60 -14.52 1.77
CA PHE A 89 -20.70 -15.39 1.38
C PHE A 89 -21.04 -16.37 2.50
N PRO A 90 -22.30 -16.86 2.57
CA PRO A 90 -22.66 -17.91 3.51
C PRO A 90 -21.74 -19.13 3.37
N LEU A 91 -21.47 -19.79 4.51
CA LEU A 91 -20.78 -21.08 4.50
C LEU A 91 -21.61 -22.12 3.73
N PRO A 92 -20.96 -23.03 2.99
CA PRO A 92 -21.66 -24.19 2.41
C PRO A 92 -22.37 -25.02 3.50
N ASP A 93 -23.47 -25.66 3.13
CA ASP A 93 -24.26 -26.46 4.06
C ASP A 93 -23.44 -27.55 4.74
N GLY A 94 -23.49 -27.58 6.09
CA GLY A 94 -22.77 -28.55 6.89
C GLY A 94 -21.29 -28.28 7.10
N VAL A 95 -20.72 -27.23 6.49
CA VAL A 95 -19.33 -26.81 6.64
C VAL A 95 -19.18 -25.78 7.77
N LYS A 96 -18.16 -25.92 8.58
CA LYS A 96 -17.82 -24.97 9.66
C LYS A 96 -16.38 -24.50 9.50
N VAL A 97 -16.13 -23.28 9.95
CA VAL A 97 -14.78 -22.69 9.92
C VAL A 97 -13.79 -23.53 10.75
N GLU A 98 -14.25 -24.10 11.87
CA GLU A 98 -13.47 -24.95 12.77
C GLU A 98 -13.06 -26.30 12.14
N ASP A 99 -13.66 -26.69 11.02
CA ASP A 99 -13.27 -27.89 10.27
C ASP A 99 -11.87 -27.73 9.66
N TYR A 100 -11.42 -26.49 9.44
CA TYR A 100 -10.07 -26.21 8.99
C TYR A 100 -9.10 -26.14 10.17
N THR A 101 -8.16 -27.08 10.24
CA THR A 101 -7.19 -27.24 11.35
C THR A 101 -5.72 -27.08 10.92
N GLY A 102 -5.48 -26.70 9.66
CA GLY A 102 -4.16 -26.69 9.05
C GLY A 102 -3.71 -28.08 8.57
N VAL A 103 -2.68 -28.08 7.74
CA VAL A 103 -2.10 -29.29 7.15
C VAL A 103 -0.85 -29.70 7.94
N PRO A 104 -0.82 -30.91 8.56
CA PRO A 104 0.34 -31.35 9.32
C PRO A 104 1.50 -31.69 8.37
N MET A 105 2.68 -31.10 8.61
CA MET A 105 3.92 -31.38 7.87
C MET A 105 5.04 -31.74 8.83
N ASP A 106 5.88 -32.68 8.43
CA ASP A 106 7.07 -33.04 9.21
C ASP A 106 8.07 -31.86 9.21
N THR A 107 8.44 -31.44 10.40
CA THR A 107 9.42 -30.40 10.65
C THR A 107 10.40 -30.92 11.67
N TYR A 108 11.52 -31.49 11.19
CA TYR A 108 12.56 -32.11 12.03
C TYR A 108 12.01 -33.17 13.02
N GLY A 109 11.18 -34.09 12.51
CA GLY A 109 10.57 -35.17 13.28
C GLY A 109 9.37 -34.75 14.14
N LYS A 110 8.86 -33.53 13.99
CA LYS A 110 7.63 -33.06 14.64
C LYS A 110 6.58 -32.75 13.56
N MET A 111 5.38 -33.26 13.73
CA MET A 111 4.24 -32.90 12.88
C MET A 111 3.68 -31.56 13.33
N ILE A 112 3.88 -30.53 12.52
CA ILE A 112 3.42 -29.16 12.78
C ILE A 112 2.26 -28.84 11.84
N PRO A 113 1.10 -28.34 12.33
CA PRO A 113 0.01 -27.90 11.47
C PRO A 113 0.35 -26.53 10.85
N TYR A 114 0.46 -26.48 9.54
CA TYR A 114 0.62 -25.24 8.77
C TYR A 114 -0.68 -24.81 8.14
N GLU A 115 -0.95 -23.51 8.16
CA GLU A 115 -2.14 -22.90 7.56
C GLU A 115 -1.93 -22.72 6.04
N VAL A 116 -2.03 -23.81 5.31
CA VAL A 116 -1.90 -23.91 3.85
C VAL A 116 -3.12 -24.59 3.24
N GLY A 117 -3.26 -24.59 1.91
CA GLY A 117 -4.37 -25.27 1.24
C GLY A 117 -4.48 -26.74 1.66
N ASP A 118 -5.63 -27.18 2.16
CA ASP A 118 -5.89 -28.55 2.56
C ASP A 118 -6.63 -29.32 1.47
N PRO A 119 -5.96 -30.22 0.72
CA PRO A 119 -6.61 -30.99 -0.35
C PRO A 119 -7.65 -32.00 0.18
N ASN A 120 -7.61 -32.35 1.48
CA ASN A 120 -8.59 -33.23 2.11
C ASN A 120 -9.85 -32.48 2.59
N LYS A 121 -9.81 -31.15 2.61
CA LYS A 121 -10.92 -30.28 3.04
C LYS A 121 -11.13 -29.14 2.02
N PRO A 122 -11.42 -29.48 0.74
CA PRO A 122 -11.41 -28.50 -0.35
C PRO A 122 -12.49 -27.42 -0.20
N GLU A 123 -13.68 -27.75 0.32
CA GLU A 123 -14.80 -26.81 0.44
C GLU A 123 -14.49 -25.69 1.40
N ILE A 124 -14.07 -26.02 2.63
CA ILE A 124 -13.71 -25.00 3.62
C ILE A 124 -12.45 -24.24 3.22
N THR A 125 -11.48 -24.89 2.59
CA THR A 125 -10.28 -24.23 2.07
C THR A 125 -10.67 -23.19 1.02
N ALA A 126 -11.49 -23.56 0.04
CA ALA A 126 -11.96 -22.64 -1.01
C ALA A 126 -12.77 -21.47 -0.42
N TRP A 127 -13.64 -21.74 0.56
CA TRP A 127 -14.38 -20.70 1.24
C TRP A 127 -13.46 -19.72 1.97
N LEU A 128 -12.49 -20.21 2.74
CA LEU A 128 -11.50 -19.38 3.47
C LEU A 128 -10.62 -18.57 2.53
N VAL A 129 -10.32 -19.08 1.33
CA VAL A 129 -9.58 -18.34 0.31
C VAL A 129 -10.40 -17.18 -0.25
N ALA A 130 -11.69 -17.41 -0.52
CA ALA A 130 -12.57 -16.40 -1.12
C ALA A 130 -13.20 -15.43 -0.12
N ASN A 131 -13.18 -15.71 1.20
CA ASN A 131 -13.90 -14.94 2.22
C ASN A 131 -13.05 -14.59 3.45
N PRO A 132 -13.19 -13.36 3.97
CA PRO A 132 -13.93 -12.27 3.39
C PRO A 132 -13.23 -11.70 2.15
N HIS A 133 -13.97 -10.98 1.34
CA HIS A 133 -13.47 -10.22 0.21
C HIS A 133 -14.03 -8.79 0.29
N ARG A 134 -13.38 -7.83 -0.41
CA ARG A 134 -13.93 -6.48 -0.54
C ARG A 134 -15.06 -6.47 -1.56
N PHE A 135 -16.00 -5.56 -1.38
CA PHE A 135 -17.10 -5.35 -2.32
C PHE A 135 -17.20 -3.89 -2.74
N ASN A 136 -17.78 -3.68 -3.93
CA ASN A 136 -18.09 -2.36 -4.49
C ASN A 136 -19.35 -1.80 -3.82
N LEU A 137 -19.25 -0.59 -3.28
CA LEU A 137 -20.32 0.09 -2.56
C LEU A 137 -21.46 0.55 -3.46
N GLY A 138 -21.21 0.74 -4.76
CA GLY A 138 -22.20 1.16 -5.73
C GLY A 138 -21.57 1.96 -6.87
N ARG A 139 -22.32 2.06 -7.94
CA ARG A 139 -21.99 2.82 -9.14
C ARG A 139 -22.77 4.13 -9.15
N ILE A 140 -22.09 5.24 -9.42
CA ILE A 140 -22.66 6.56 -9.55
C ILE A 140 -22.33 7.06 -10.96
N GLY A 141 -23.36 7.37 -11.77
CA GLY A 141 -23.13 7.80 -13.15
C GLY A 141 -24.20 8.78 -13.64
N LEU A 142 -23.93 9.40 -14.77
CA LEU A 142 -24.89 10.31 -15.39
C LEU A 142 -26.00 9.53 -16.10
N GLN A 143 -27.24 9.87 -15.83
CA GLN A 143 -28.37 9.49 -16.66
C GLN A 143 -28.55 10.58 -17.73
N MET A 144 -28.35 10.25 -19.00
CA MET A 144 -28.35 11.22 -20.10
C MET A 144 -29.23 10.78 -21.26
N THR A 145 -29.97 11.70 -21.86
CA THR A 145 -30.81 11.45 -23.03
C THR A 145 -30.60 12.50 -24.12
N HIS A 146 -30.76 12.07 -25.38
CA HIS A 146 -30.88 12.96 -26.52
C HIS A 146 -32.20 13.77 -26.52
N ALA A 147 -32.32 14.73 -27.41
CA ALA A 147 -33.53 15.54 -27.53
C ALA A 147 -34.77 14.70 -27.91
N ASP A 148 -34.62 13.57 -28.55
CA ASP A 148 -35.69 12.62 -28.91
C ASP A 148 -36.01 11.61 -27.79
N GLY A 149 -35.32 11.69 -26.65
CA GLY A 149 -35.48 10.81 -25.49
C GLY A 149 -34.67 9.49 -25.55
N SER A 150 -33.91 9.23 -26.61
CA SER A 150 -33.04 8.09 -26.70
C SER A 150 -31.85 8.22 -25.73
N PRO A 151 -31.36 7.12 -25.13
CA PRO A 151 -30.21 7.17 -24.22
C PRO A 151 -28.92 7.57 -24.94
N VAL A 152 -28.12 8.39 -24.31
CA VAL A 152 -26.75 8.74 -24.78
C VAL A 152 -25.83 7.54 -24.55
N VAL A 153 -25.02 7.20 -25.56
CA VAL A 153 -23.97 6.18 -25.47
C VAL A 153 -22.59 6.84 -25.56
N GLU A 154 -21.54 6.11 -25.16
CA GLU A 154 -20.17 6.62 -25.10
C GLU A 154 -19.70 7.30 -26.39
N SER A 155 -20.04 6.71 -27.56
CA SER A 155 -19.67 7.25 -28.88
C SER A 155 -20.35 8.57 -29.25
N ASP A 156 -21.36 9.01 -28.50
CA ASP A 156 -22.08 10.25 -28.73
C ASP A 156 -21.41 11.45 -28.07
N LEU A 157 -20.43 11.19 -27.17
CA LEU A 157 -19.65 12.23 -26.54
C LEU A 157 -18.77 12.98 -27.55
N MET A 158 -18.97 14.28 -27.65
CA MET A 158 -18.14 15.15 -28.47
C MET A 158 -17.18 15.94 -27.59
N ASN A 159 -15.90 16.02 -28.04
CA ASN A 159 -14.85 16.76 -27.36
C ASN A 159 -14.71 16.40 -25.87
N PRO A 160 -14.62 15.11 -25.51
CA PRO A 160 -14.40 14.74 -24.12
C PRO A 160 -13.05 15.29 -23.66
N HIS A 161 -13.00 15.81 -22.44
CA HIS A 161 -11.80 16.33 -21.82
C HIS A 161 -11.90 16.13 -20.32
N GLN A 162 -10.85 15.58 -19.69
CA GLN A 162 -10.77 15.39 -18.25
C GLN A 162 -9.38 15.81 -17.75
N GLU A 163 -9.37 16.57 -16.67
CA GLU A 163 -8.17 16.96 -15.95
C GLU A 163 -8.27 16.53 -14.49
N VAL A 164 -7.24 15.86 -13.96
CA VAL A 164 -7.05 15.64 -12.53
C VAL A 164 -6.13 16.72 -12.00
N ASP A 165 -6.66 17.66 -11.24
CA ASP A 165 -5.90 18.65 -10.49
C ASP A 165 -5.26 17.95 -9.27
N LEU A 166 -4.05 17.45 -9.44
CA LEU A 166 -3.32 16.72 -8.40
C LEU A 166 -3.05 17.58 -7.15
N TRP A 167 -2.93 18.91 -7.35
CA TRP A 167 -2.68 19.84 -6.25
C TRP A 167 -3.88 19.98 -5.32
N LYS A 168 -5.10 19.81 -5.88
CA LYS A 168 -6.35 19.92 -5.13
C LYS A 168 -7.07 18.60 -4.88
N GLY A 169 -6.69 17.52 -5.59
CA GLY A 169 -7.39 16.25 -5.54
C GLY A 169 -8.82 16.34 -6.11
N ILE A 170 -8.99 17.11 -7.18
CA ILE A 170 -10.28 17.35 -7.83
C ILE A 170 -10.20 16.95 -9.30
N ILE A 171 -11.24 16.28 -9.80
CA ILE A 171 -11.38 15.92 -11.21
C ILE A 171 -12.35 16.89 -11.87
N TYR A 172 -11.92 17.49 -12.98
CA TYR A 172 -12.72 18.32 -13.86
C TYR A 172 -12.92 17.59 -15.18
N SER A 173 -14.18 17.35 -15.55
CA SER A 173 -14.56 16.70 -16.80
C SER A 173 -15.46 17.62 -17.63
N SER A 174 -15.32 17.60 -18.94
CA SER A 174 -16.22 18.30 -19.84
C SER A 174 -16.38 17.54 -21.16
N PHE A 175 -17.56 17.63 -21.74
CA PHE A 175 -17.91 17.03 -23.04
C PHE A 175 -19.14 17.73 -23.61
N GLN A 176 -19.58 17.34 -24.80
CA GLN A 176 -20.81 17.89 -25.42
C GLN A 176 -21.73 16.75 -25.84
N ILE A 177 -23.05 17.00 -25.73
CA ILE A 177 -24.13 16.16 -26.23
C ILE A 177 -25.09 17.07 -27.03
N ASP A 178 -25.40 16.69 -28.26
CA ASP A 178 -26.25 17.49 -29.16
C ASP A 178 -25.82 18.95 -29.31
N GLY A 179 -24.50 19.21 -29.16
CA GLY A 179 -23.91 20.55 -29.22
C GLY A 179 -23.94 21.33 -27.90
N GLU A 180 -24.60 20.85 -26.86
CA GLU A 180 -24.64 21.46 -25.53
C GLU A 180 -23.50 20.96 -24.64
N LYS A 181 -22.84 21.89 -23.94
CA LYS A 181 -21.73 21.58 -23.03
C LYS A 181 -22.22 20.97 -21.72
N VAL A 182 -21.51 19.97 -21.25
CA VAL A 182 -21.64 19.37 -19.91
C VAL A 182 -20.30 19.53 -19.18
N GLU A 183 -20.33 20.01 -17.96
CA GLU A 183 -19.19 20.14 -17.05
C GLU A 183 -19.49 19.36 -15.78
N VAL A 184 -18.53 18.55 -15.32
CA VAL A 184 -18.64 17.77 -14.09
C VAL A 184 -17.39 17.97 -13.24
N THR A 185 -17.59 18.31 -11.97
CA THR A 185 -16.53 18.37 -10.97
C THR A 185 -16.76 17.31 -9.92
N THR A 186 -15.72 16.55 -9.57
CA THR A 186 -15.80 15.46 -8.59
C THR A 186 -14.64 15.55 -7.62
N ALA A 187 -14.95 15.56 -6.32
CA ALA A 187 -13.99 15.57 -5.22
C ALA A 187 -14.38 14.58 -4.13
N CYS A 188 -13.40 14.15 -3.33
CA CYS A 188 -13.58 13.30 -2.15
C CYS A 188 -13.35 14.12 -0.88
N ASP A 189 -14.20 13.89 0.13
CA ASP A 189 -13.99 14.45 1.46
C ASP A 189 -12.71 13.84 2.08
N PRO A 190 -11.83 14.65 2.70
CA PRO A 190 -10.58 14.13 3.27
C PRO A 190 -10.77 13.26 4.50
N ASP A 191 -11.89 13.36 5.22
CA ASP A 191 -12.13 12.74 6.52
C ASP A 191 -13.31 11.75 6.53
N GLN A 192 -14.13 11.73 5.47
CA GLN A 192 -15.32 10.87 5.35
C GLN A 192 -15.35 10.16 3.99
N ASP A 193 -15.98 8.99 3.95
CA ASP A 193 -16.24 8.27 2.70
C ASP A 193 -17.39 8.94 1.94
N ALA A 194 -17.13 10.15 1.45
CA ALA A 194 -18.11 11.01 0.82
C ALA A 194 -17.55 11.71 -0.42
N LEU A 195 -18.43 11.84 -1.42
CA LEU A 195 -18.15 12.52 -2.67
C LEU A 195 -18.93 13.82 -2.75
N GLY A 196 -18.28 14.90 -3.18
CA GLY A 196 -18.90 16.12 -3.64
C GLY A 196 -18.92 16.16 -5.16
N VAL A 197 -20.10 16.33 -5.75
CA VAL A 197 -20.27 16.38 -7.21
C VAL A 197 -21.03 17.64 -7.62
N TYR A 198 -20.51 18.30 -8.64
CA TYR A 198 -21.14 19.45 -9.28
C TYR A 198 -21.26 19.22 -10.78
N ILE A 199 -22.48 19.34 -11.32
CA ILE A 199 -22.81 19.17 -12.73
C ILE A 199 -23.40 20.45 -13.23
N LYS A 200 -22.93 20.95 -14.39
CA LYS A 200 -23.42 22.15 -15.04
C LYS A 200 -23.66 21.93 -16.52
N SER A 201 -24.91 22.19 -16.97
CA SER A 201 -25.29 22.09 -18.38
C SER A 201 -26.68 22.66 -18.60
N PRO A 202 -26.97 23.31 -19.78
CA PRO A 202 -28.32 23.62 -20.19
C PRO A 202 -29.25 22.40 -20.27
N LEU A 203 -28.68 21.18 -20.43
CA LEU A 203 -29.44 19.94 -20.50
C LEU A 203 -30.07 19.56 -19.15
N VAL A 204 -29.55 20.08 -18.04
CA VAL A 204 -30.14 19.92 -16.70
C VAL A 204 -31.53 20.56 -16.65
N ALA A 205 -31.66 21.81 -17.11
CA ALA A 205 -32.95 22.53 -17.19
C ALA A 205 -33.98 21.86 -18.13
N GLN A 206 -33.46 21.08 -19.10
CA GLN A 206 -34.29 20.35 -20.06
C GLN A 206 -34.73 18.96 -19.50
N GLY A 207 -34.31 18.56 -18.30
CA GLY A 207 -34.58 17.23 -17.73
C GLY A 207 -33.88 16.10 -18.46
N ARG A 208 -32.79 16.39 -19.19
CA ARG A 208 -32.03 15.44 -20.01
C ARG A 208 -30.79 14.90 -19.31
N ILE A 209 -30.39 15.49 -18.19
CA ILE A 209 -29.30 15.02 -17.35
C ILE A 209 -29.77 14.86 -15.91
N GLY A 210 -29.52 13.72 -15.34
CA GLY A 210 -29.63 13.38 -13.94
C GLY A 210 -28.48 12.47 -13.51
N VAL A 211 -28.60 11.90 -12.32
CA VAL A 211 -27.58 10.97 -11.75
C VAL A 211 -28.26 9.68 -11.33
N PHE A 212 -27.68 8.56 -11.73
CA PHE A 212 -28.11 7.27 -11.24
C PHE A 212 -27.17 6.74 -10.14
N PHE A 213 -27.75 5.99 -9.24
CA PHE A 213 -27.09 5.23 -8.20
C PHE A 213 -27.52 3.78 -8.37
N ASP A 214 -26.57 2.87 -8.68
CA ASP A 214 -26.84 1.48 -8.96
C ASP A 214 -25.99 0.59 -8.07
N PHE A 215 -26.62 -0.34 -7.38
CA PHE A 215 -25.99 -1.12 -6.31
C PHE A 215 -25.88 -2.60 -6.70
N PRO A 216 -24.66 -3.17 -6.76
CA PRO A 216 -24.47 -4.58 -7.08
C PRO A 216 -24.67 -5.49 -5.85
N TYR A 217 -24.80 -6.78 -6.10
CA TYR A 217 -24.48 -7.81 -5.14
C TYR A 217 -22.97 -8.00 -5.07
N ALA A 218 -22.43 -8.52 -3.96
CA ALA A 218 -21.02 -8.78 -3.82
C ALA A 218 -20.49 -9.80 -4.84
N ASP A 219 -19.29 -9.61 -5.33
CA ASP A 219 -18.54 -10.54 -6.17
C ASP A 219 -17.09 -10.61 -5.66
N HIS A 220 -16.58 -11.82 -5.48
CA HIS A 220 -15.20 -12.06 -5.07
C HIS A 220 -14.20 -12.11 -6.24
N GLY A 221 -14.56 -11.59 -7.41
CA GLY A 221 -13.68 -11.60 -8.59
C GLY A 221 -12.30 -11.00 -8.31
N ASP A 222 -11.26 -11.85 -8.39
CA ASP A 222 -9.89 -11.47 -8.14
C ASP A 222 -9.31 -10.70 -9.33
N PHE A 223 -8.72 -9.52 -9.11
CA PHE A 223 -8.18 -8.60 -10.13
C PHE A 223 -9.12 -8.28 -11.30
N ARG A 224 -10.42 -8.32 -11.09
CA ARG A 224 -11.37 -7.85 -12.11
C ARG A 224 -11.45 -6.33 -12.13
N ASP A 225 -11.58 -5.77 -13.33
CA ASP A 225 -11.73 -4.32 -13.52
C ASP A 225 -12.99 -3.80 -12.82
N THR A 226 -14.06 -4.58 -12.81
CA THR A 226 -15.31 -4.30 -12.09
C THR A 226 -15.58 -5.34 -11.03
N VAL A 227 -15.85 -4.91 -9.80
CA VAL A 227 -16.23 -5.78 -8.69
C VAL A 227 -17.72 -5.61 -8.40
N GLY A 228 -18.47 -6.71 -8.46
CA GLY A 228 -19.91 -6.72 -8.18
C GLY A 228 -20.74 -7.30 -9.31
N ASP A 229 -21.85 -7.97 -8.94
CA ASP A 229 -22.82 -8.56 -9.84
C ASP A 229 -24.09 -7.70 -9.86
N TYR A 230 -24.24 -6.90 -10.92
CA TYR A 230 -25.40 -6.02 -11.14
C TYR A 230 -26.65 -6.76 -11.66
N ASN A 231 -26.58 -8.08 -11.88
CA ASN A 231 -27.70 -8.88 -12.37
C ASN A 231 -28.29 -9.81 -11.30
N ALA A 232 -27.67 -9.90 -10.14
CA ALA A 232 -28.08 -10.78 -9.04
C ALA A 232 -29.20 -10.14 -8.17
N TYR A 233 -30.26 -9.67 -8.78
CA TYR A 233 -31.29 -8.81 -8.17
C TYR A 233 -31.97 -9.39 -6.92
N ASP A 234 -32.12 -10.70 -6.85
CA ASP A 234 -32.85 -11.40 -5.75
C ASP A 234 -31.95 -11.74 -4.57
N LYS A 235 -30.61 -11.52 -4.69
CA LYS A 235 -29.66 -11.88 -3.64
C LYS A 235 -29.41 -10.77 -2.62
N HIS A 236 -29.88 -9.57 -2.90
CA HIS A 236 -29.64 -8.42 -2.04
C HIS A 236 -30.83 -7.45 -2.01
N ARG A 237 -30.79 -6.49 -1.12
CA ARG A 237 -31.90 -5.57 -0.90
C ARG A 237 -31.40 -4.13 -0.82
N SER A 238 -32.14 -3.22 -1.45
CA SER A 238 -32.01 -1.76 -1.31
C SER A 238 -33.32 -1.20 -0.78
N GLU A 239 -33.26 -0.51 0.35
CA GLU A 239 -34.43 0.08 0.97
C GLU A 239 -34.21 1.57 1.18
N VAL A 240 -35.07 2.39 0.58
CA VAL A 240 -35.09 3.84 0.87
C VAL A 240 -35.72 4.03 2.24
N ILE A 241 -34.92 4.30 3.24
CA ILE A 241 -35.35 4.46 4.64
C ILE A 241 -35.70 5.91 4.98
N SER A 242 -35.20 6.86 4.19
CA SER A 242 -35.57 8.28 4.30
C SER A 242 -35.57 8.92 2.90
N ASN A 243 -36.55 9.77 2.62
CA ASN A 243 -36.65 10.53 1.36
C ASN A 243 -37.27 11.89 1.63
N GLY A 244 -36.42 12.89 1.83
CA GLY A 244 -36.77 14.27 2.07
C GLY A 244 -36.79 15.10 0.79
N SER A 245 -36.99 16.41 0.92
CA SER A 245 -36.97 17.34 -0.22
C SER A 245 -35.56 17.58 -0.79
N GLN A 246 -34.52 17.38 0.00
CA GLN A 246 -33.12 17.63 -0.35
C GLN A 246 -32.18 16.54 0.19
N SER A 247 -32.71 15.39 0.54
CA SER A 247 -31.90 14.27 1.09
C SER A 247 -32.61 12.94 0.89
N ALA A 248 -31.82 11.88 0.80
CA ALA A 248 -32.30 10.50 0.85
C ALA A 248 -31.28 9.60 1.56
N GLU A 249 -31.77 8.52 2.13
CA GLU A 249 -30.94 7.50 2.74
C GLU A 249 -31.39 6.11 2.28
N ILE A 250 -30.45 5.28 1.87
CA ILE A 250 -30.67 3.92 1.39
C ILE A 250 -29.94 2.97 2.32
N LEU A 251 -30.66 1.99 2.87
CA LEU A 251 -30.10 0.84 3.56
C LEU A 251 -29.84 -0.28 2.55
N ARG A 252 -28.62 -0.75 2.51
CA ARG A 252 -28.20 -1.89 1.69
C ARG A 252 -28.02 -3.12 2.57
N THR A 253 -28.48 -4.27 2.07
CA THR A 253 -28.36 -5.56 2.77
C THR A 253 -27.94 -6.63 1.78
N MET A 254 -26.85 -7.33 2.08
CA MET A 254 -26.31 -8.46 1.32
C MET A 254 -25.90 -9.54 2.30
N ASP A 255 -26.58 -10.69 2.30
CA ASP A 255 -26.37 -11.76 3.30
C ASP A 255 -26.35 -11.22 4.74
N SER A 256 -25.21 -11.29 5.43
CA SER A 256 -25.03 -10.72 6.78
C SER A 256 -24.44 -9.29 6.78
N THR A 257 -24.13 -8.73 5.61
CA THR A 257 -23.51 -7.41 5.49
C THR A 257 -24.58 -6.34 5.26
N THR A 258 -24.52 -5.25 6.03
CA THR A 258 -25.36 -4.07 5.86
C THR A 258 -24.49 -2.82 5.79
N TYR A 259 -24.92 -1.83 4.99
CA TYR A 259 -24.33 -0.50 4.95
C TYR A 259 -25.34 0.54 4.50
N TYR A 260 -25.00 1.80 4.70
CA TYR A 260 -25.84 2.95 4.38
C TYR A 260 -25.21 3.77 3.27
N THR A 261 -26.08 4.29 2.40
CA THR A 261 -25.72 5.32 1.42
C THR A 261 -26.63 6.52 1.65
N ALA A 262 -26.03 7.68 1.91
CA ALA A 262 -26.75 8.90 2.16
C ALA A 262 -26.48 9.94 1.06
N LEU A 263 -27.53 10.60 0.63
CA LEU A 263 -27.53 11.63 -0.39
C LEU A 263 -28.03 12.96 0.19
N LYS A 264 -27.36 14.06 -0.15
CA LYS A 264 -27.78 15.43 0.16
C LYS A 264 -27.56 16.31 -1.06
N TRP A 265 -28.54 17.07 -1.45
CA TRP A 265 -28.44 17.96 -2.61
C TRP A 265 -28.98 19.33 -2.32
N ALA A 266 -28.49 20.36 -3.05
CA ALA A 266 -28.86 21.74 -2.88
C ALA A 266 -29.88 22.20 -3.94
N THR A 267 -29.76 21.75 -5.17
CA THR A 267 -30.63 22.09 -6.30
C THR A 267 -31.98 21.38 -6.16
N PRO A 268 -33.11 21.99 -6.49
CA PRO A 268 -34.40 21.30 -6.53
C PRO A 268 -34.33 20.07 -7.44
N ALA A 269 -34.58 18.89 -6.85
CA ALA A 269 -34.52 17.61 -7.56
C ALA A 269 -35.49 16.60 -6.95
N SER A 270 -35.90 15.62 -7.73
CA SER A 270 -36.66 14.46 -7.28
C SER A 270 -35.72 13.25 -7.16
N PHE A 271 -35.88 12.48 -6.09
CA PHE A 271 -35.18 11.21 -5.90
C PHE A 271 -36.17 10.06 -5.84
N GLY A 272 -35.86 8.95 -6.50
CA GLY A 272 -36.70 7.75 -6.51
C GLY A 272 -36.09 6.59 -7.28
N GLN A 273 -36.79 5.46 -7.26
CA GLN A 273 -36.39 4.28 -8.02
C GLN A 273 -36.44 4.54 -9.53
N ASP A 274 -35.46 4.04 -10.26
CA ASP A 274 -35.43 4.08 -11.73
C ASP A 274 -36.43 3.07 -12.30
N THR A 275 -37.67 3.49 -12.50
CA THR A 275 -38.76 2.62 -12.97
C THR A 275 -38.62 2.16 -14.43
N PRO A 276 -37.90 2.85 -15.35
CA PRO A 276 -37.55 2.30 -16.63
C PRO A 276 -36.47 1.20 -16.59
N SER A 277 -35.71 1.12 -15.49
CA SER A 277 -34.68 0.06 -15.30
C SER A 277 -35.29 -1.24 -14.83
N ASP A 278 -34.74 -2.38 -15.28
CA ASP A 278 -35.08 -3.70 -14.75
C ASP A 278 -34.46 -3.94 -13.36
N SER A 279 -33.47 -3.12 -12.94
CA SER A 279 -32.81 -3.24 -11.65
C SER A 279 -33.64 -2.60 -10.52
N PRO A 280 -34.09 -3.38 -9.52
CA PRO A 280 -34.73 -2.82 -8.34
C PRO A 280 -33.78 -2.08 -7.40
N HIS A 281 -32.48 -2.09 -7.71
CA HIS A 281 -31.40 -1.48 -6.92
C HIS A 281 -30.85 -0.20 -7.55
N ARG A 282 -31.51 0.28 -8.63
CA ARG A 282 -31.11 1.49 -9.33
C ARG A 282 -32.06 2.64 -8.96
N PHE A 283 -31.50 3.77 -8.59
CA PHE A 283 -32.20 5.00 -8.18
C PHE A 283 -31.74 6.17 -9.04
N LEU A 284 -32.64 7.17 -9.21
CA LEU A 284 -32.36 8.38 -9.96
C LEU A 284 -32.52 9.63 -9.08
N LEU A 285 -31.59 10.55 -9.20
CA LEU A 285 -31.70 11.93 -8.77
C LEU A 285 -31.85 12.80 -10.00
N MET A 286 -33.07 13.34 -10.23
CA MET A 286 -33.40 14.14 -11.39
C MET A 286 -33.67 15.58 -10.97
N PRO A 287 -32.89 16.57 -11.47
CA PRO A 287 -33.17 17.99 -11.22
C PRO A 287 -34.52 18.38 -11.85
N THR A 288 -35.22 19.27 -11.19
CA THR A 288 -36.54 19.76 -11.63
C THR A 288 -36.49 21.17 -12.19
N GLU A 289 -35.41 21.90 -11.95
CA GLU A 289 -35.19 23.27 -12.45
C GLU A 289 -33.71 23.65 -12.40
N GLY A 290 -33.31 24.68 -13.12
CA GLY A 290 -31.94 25.21 -13.14
C GLY A 290 -31.02 24.47 -14.12
N GLU A 291 -29.81 25.00 -14.30
CA GLU A 291 -28.75 24.42 -15.17
C GLU A 291 -27.66 23.75 -14.38
N GLU A 292 -27.84 23.57 -13.08
CA GLU A 292 -26.83 23.01 -12.16
C GLU A 292 -27.47 21.97 -11.27
N LEU A 293 -26.70 20.88 -10.99
CA LEU A 293 -27.04 19.88 -10.00
C LEU A 293 -25.83 19.69 -9.09
N MET A 294 -26.01 19.96 -7.79
CA MET A 294 -24.97 19.74 -6.77
C MET A 294 -25.46 18.75 -5.74
N PHE A 295 -24.65 17.72 -5.47
CA PHE A 295 -24.97 16.72 -4.46
C PHE A 295 -23.73 16.18 -3.76
N THR A 296 -23.96 15.69 -2.55
CA THR A 296 -23.03 14.85 -1.77
C THR A 296 -23.58 13.43 -1.73
N CYS A 297 -22.71 12.44 -1.91
CA CYS A 297 -23.03 11.02 -1.70
C CYS A 297 -22.02 10.43 -0.71
N ALA A 298 -22.50 9.87 0.41
CA ALA A 298 -21.67 9.29 1.46
C ALA A 298 -22.04 7.83 1.69
N PHE A 299 -21.02 7.03 2.09
CA PHE A 299 -21.15 5.61 2.43
C PHE A 299 -20.65 5.35 3.85
N SER A 300 -21.32 4.45 4.58
CA SER A 300 -20.92 4.09 5.95
C SER A 300 -21.46 2.70 6.34
N PRO A 301 -20.73 1.93 7.14
CA PRO A 301 -21.29 0.72 7.76
C PRO A 301 -22.36 1.05 8.81
N ASP A 302 -22.36 2.28 9.34
CA ASP A 302 -23.29 2.78 10.35
C ASP A 302 -24.25 3.82 9.75
N ALA A 303 -25.40 4.03 10.40
CA ALA A 303 -26.38 5.02 9.99
C ALA A 303 -25.79 6.43 9.93
N ILE A 304 -26.09 7.17 8.85
CA ILE A 304 -25.51 8.47 8.55
C ILE A 304 -26.45 9.59 9.01
N ALA A 305 -25.93 10.55 9.76
CA ALA A 305 -26.65 11.78 10.06
C ALA A 305 -26.63 12.71 8.84
N VAL A 306 -27.57 12.54 7.91
CA VAL A 306 -27.60 13.22 6.60
C VAL A 306 -27.54 14.75 6.72
N ASP A 307 -28.15 15.34 7.73
CA ASP A 307 -28.11 16.79 7.97
C ASP A 307 -26.69 17.29 8.28
N GLN A 308 -25.82 16.45 8.80
CA GLN A 308 -24.43 16.76 9.13
C GLN A 308 -23.47 16.58 7.95
N LEU A 309 -23.91 15.97 6.86
CA LEU A 309 -23.06 15.81 5.68
C LEU A 309 -22.64 17.17 5.13
N PRO A 310 -21.37 17.36 4.76
CA PRO A 310 -20.91 18.57 4.08
C PRO A 310 -21.62 18.73 2.72
N SER A 311 -21.75 19.95 2.26
CA SER A 311 -22.18 20.20 0.88
C SER A 311 -21.06 19.87 -0.11
N ALA A 312 -21.38 19.66 -1.38
CA ALA A 312 -20.38 19.40 -2.42
C ALA A 312 -19.30 20.50 -2.47
N SER A 313 -19.66 21.78 -2.33
CA SER A 313 -18.69 22.88 -2.29
C SER A 313 -17.80 22.86 -1.06
N GLN A 314 -18.29 22.42 0.09
CA GLN A 314 -17.45 22.23 1.30
C GLN A 314 -16.46 21.08 1.11
N ILE A 315 -16.84 20.01 0.42
CA ILE A 315 -15.95 18.90 0.06
C ILE A 315 -14.84 19.38 -0.88
N ASP A 316 -15.17 20.15 -1.92
CA ASP A 316 -14.18 20.73 -2.84
C ASP A 316 -13.13 21.57 -2.11
N GLU A 317 -13.59 22.47 -1.21
CA GLU A 317 -12.71 23.32 -0.40
C GLU A 317 -11.85 22.49 0.57
N ALA A 318 -12.44 21.47 1.21
CA ALA A 318 -11.74 20.60 2.14
C ALA A 318 -10.69 19.74 1.42
N SER A 319 -11.04 19.16 0.27
CA SER A 319 -10.12 18.40 -0.59
C SER A 319 -8.93 19.27 -1.00
N ALA A 320 -9.19 20.45 -1.58
CA ALA A 320 -8.13 21.35 -2.01
C ALA A 320 -7.16 21.71 -0.88
N LYS A 321 -7.68 22.00 0.31
CA LYS A 321 -6.87 22.31 1.48
C LYS A 321 -6.05 21.10 1.98
N ALA A 322 -6.66 19.93 2.02
CA ALA A 322 -5.99 18.71 2.48
C ALA A 322 -4.86 18.28 1.53
N TRP A 323 -5.07 18.36 0.22
CA TRP A 323 -4.07 18.05 -0.78
C TRP A 323 -2.93 19.07 -0.82
N GLU A 324 -3.21 20.37 -0.72
CA GLU A 324 -2.18 21.39 -0.58
C GLU A 324 -1.31 21.13 0.66
N ALA A 325 -1.92 20.83 1.80
CA ALA A 325 -1.21 20.47 3.02
C ALA A 325 -0.32 19.24 2.84
N TYR A 326 -0.82 18.20 2.13
CA TYR A 326 -0.05 17.00 1.81
C TYR A 326 1.19 17.32 0.96
N TRP A 327 1.03 18.06 -0.15
CA TRP A 327 2.15 18.42 -1.02
C TRP A 327 3.17 19.33 -0.34
N MET A 328 2.71 20.20 0.55
CA MET A 328 3.58 21.11 1.32
C MET A 328 4.25 20.42 2.51
N SER A 329 3.80 19.23 2.92
CA SER A 329 4.41 18.44 4.00
C SER A 329 5.56 17.55 3.50
N GLY A 330 6.35 17.02 4.45
CA GLY A 330 7.36 16.00 4.20
C GLY A 330 8.42 16.36 3.17
N ALA A 331 8.95 15.34 2.50
CA ALA A 331 10.00 15.49 1.50
C ALA A 331 9.47 15.96 0.14
N ALA A 332 10.37 16.51 -0.66
CA ALA A 332 10.15 16.89 -2.06
C ALA A 332 11.41 16.63 -2.88
N ILE A 333 11.21 16.43 -4.19
CA ILE A 333 12.29 16.29 -5.18
C ILE A 333 11.91 17.05 -6.45
N ASP A 334 12.90 17.67 -7.10
CA ASP A 334 12.77 18.33 -8.41
C ASP A 334 13.97 17.92 -9.28
N LEU A 335 13.68 17.30 -10.42
CA LEU A 335 14.66 16.79 -11.37
C LEU A 335 14.75 17.65 -12.64
N SER A 336 13.98 18.74 -12.73
CA SER A 336 13.75 19.51 -13.98
C SER A 336 15.00 20.20 -14.55
N GLU A 337 16.06 20.40 -13.76
CA GLU A 337 17.32 20.94 -14.25
C GLU A 337 18.27 19.86 -14.81
N SER A 338 17.86 18.59 -14.76
CA SER A 338 18.63 17.49 -15.31
C SER A 338 18.63 17.51 -16.86
N THR A 339 19.72 17.03 -17.44
CA THR A 339 19.88 16.90 -18.91
C THR A 339 19.79 15.45 -19.40
N ASP A 340 19.69 14.47 -18.49
CA ASP A 340 19.40 13.09 -18.84
C ASP A 340 17.93 13.00 -19.32
N PRO A 341 17.64 12.48 -20.52
CA PRO A 341 16.28 12.51 -21.08
C PRO A 341 15.23 11.71 -20.28
N ARG A 342 15.67 10.89 -19.31
CA ARG A 342 14.78 10.09 -18.48
C ARG A 342 14.21 10.85 -17.28
N TRP A 343 14.70 12.07 -17.00
CA TRP A 343 14.32 12.80 -15.78
C TRP A 343 12.83 13.11 -15.71
N GLU A 344 12.23 13.52 -16.84
CA GLU A 344 10.82 13.94 -16.89
C GLU A 344 9.87 12.77 -16.58
N GLU A 345 10.11 11.61 -17.21
CA GLU A 345 9.31 10.41 -16.95
C GLU A 345 9.55 9.87 -15.52
N LEU A 346 10.79 9.93 -15.00
CA LEU A 346 11.05 9.54 -13.62
C LEU A 346 10.28 10.46 -12.63
N GLU A 347 10.32 11.77 -12.84
CA GLU A 347 9.60 12.73 -12.00
C GLU A 347 8.07 12.54 -12.13
N ARG A 348 7.56 12.27 -13.34
CA ARG A 348 6.16 11.93 -13.55
C ARG A 348 5.76 10.70 -12.73
N ARG A 349 6.52 9.61 -12.80
CA ARG A 349 6.26 8.40 -11.99
C ARG A 349 6.28 8.71 -10.50
N ILE A 350 7.19 9.56 -10.02
CA ILE A 350 7.29 9.97 -8.63
C ILE A 350 6.04 10.75 -8.19
N VAL A 351 5.64 11.77 -8.94
CA VAL A 351 4.49 12.63 -8.59
C VAL A 351 3.19 11.83 -8.62
N LEU A 352 2.96 11.08 -9.71
CA LEU A 352 1.75 10.28 -9.86
C LEU A 352 1.68 9.16 -8.82
N SER A 353 2.80 8.50 -8.50
CA SER A 353 2.82 7.48 -7.43
C SER A 353 2.44 8.07 -6.07
N GLN A 354 2.92 9.28 -5.72
CA GLN A 354 2.51 9.94 -4.48
C GLN A 354 1.00 10.20 -4.45
N TYR A 355 0.43 10.64 -5.57
CA TYR A 355 -1.01 10.89 -5.67
C TYR A 355 -1.82 9.61 -5.49
N VAL A 356 -1.56 8.59 -6.33
CA VAL A 356 -2.37 7.36 -6.32
C VAL A 356 -2.23 6.56 -5.01
N LEU A 357 -1.03 6.56 -4.40
CA LEU A 357 -0.84 5.93 -3.09
C LEU A 357 -1.59 6.69 -1.98
N ARG A 358 -1.59 8.02 -2.00
CA ARG A 358 -2.36 8.81 -1.04
C ARG A 358 -3.86 8.59 -1.18
N VAL A 359 -4.37 8.42 -2.41
CA VAL A 359 -5.78 8.09 -2.69
C VAL A 359 -6.15 6.70 -2.18
N ASN A 360 -5.29 5.69 -2.38
CA ASN A 360 -5.64 4.28 -2.24
C ASN A 360 -5.11 3.61 -0.98
N GLU A 361 -4.04 4.13 -0.35
CA GLU A 361 -3.24 3.34 0.60
C GLU A 361 -2.93 4.04 1.92
N ALA A 362 -3.26 5.34 2.06
CA ALA A 362 -3.02 6.08 3.29
C ALA A 362 -4.17 5.94 4.29
N GLY A 363 -4.77 4.75 4.40
CA GLY A 363 -5.92 4.45 5.23
C GLY A 363 -5.57 3.85 6.60
N ASP A 364 -6.62 3.48 7.34
CA ASP A 364 -6.52 2.93 8.70
C ASP A 364 -6.21 1.42 8.73
N LEU A 365 -6.33 0.73 7.60
CA LEU A 365 -5.86 -0.65 7.42
C LEU A 365 -4.75 -0.71 6.37
N PRO A 366 -3.84 -1.69 6.45
CA PRO A 366 -2.89 -1.91 5.35
C PRO A 366 -3.63 -2.14 4.04
N PRO A 367 -3.11 -1.60 2.93
CA PRO A 367 -3.76 -1.74 1.64
C PRO A 367 -3.61 -3.15 1.07
N GLN A 368 -4.53 -3.50 0.18
CA GLN A 368 -4.35 -4.62 -0.75
C GLN A 368 -3.42 -4.20 -1.90
N GLU A 369 -2.86 -5.16 -2.63
CA GLU A 369 -1.87 -4.87 -3.69
C GLU A 369 -2.40 -4.02 -4.85
N SER A 370 -3.71 -4.03 -5.08
CA SER A 370 -4.38 -3.17 -6.08
C SER A 370 -5.05 -1.92 -5.49
N GLY A 371 -4.72 -1.54 -4.27
CA GLY A 371 -5.31 -0.41 -3.57
C GLY A 371 -6.84 -0.55 -3.45
N LEU A 372 -7.56 0.52 -3.77
CA LEU A 372 -9.02 0.55 -3.83
C LEU A 372 -9.53 0.64 -5.30
N VAL A 373 -8.68 0.27 -6.28
CA VAL A 373 -9.06 0.26 -7.70
C VAL A 373 -9.88 -0.98 -8.05
N ASN A 374 -9.44 -2.14 -7.61
CA ASN A 374 -10.15 -3.40 -7.81
C ASN A 374 -9.88 -4.38 -6.65
N ASN A 375 -10.31 -5.63 -6.79
CA ASN A 375 -10.27 -6.62 -5.72
C ASN A 375 -9.06 -7.56 -5.86
N GLY A 376 -7.84 -7.02 -5.83
CA GLY A 376 -6.62 -7.80 -5.88
C GLY A 376 -6.48 -8.72 -4.67
N TRP A 377 -6.26 -10.01 -4.91
CA TRP A 377 -6.22 -11.03 -3.87
C TRP A 377 -7.43 -10.96 -2.91
N PHE A 378 -8.64 -10.84 -3.50
CA PHE A 378 -9.91 -10.71 -2.77
C PHE A 378 -9.99 -9.46 -1.87
N GLY A 379 -9.17 -8.44 -2.12
CA GLY A 379 -9.14 -7.23 -1.31
C GLY A 379 -8.39 -7.35 0.01
N ARG A 380 -7.69 -8.45 0.25
CA ARG A 380 -6.94 -8.70 1.47
C ARG A 380 -5.60 -7.98 1.45
N PHE A 381 -5.08 -7.65 2.62
CA PHE A 381 -3.72 -7.14 2.74
C PHE A 381 -2.72 -8.25 3.10
N HIS A 382 -1.54 -8.10 2.55
CA HIS A 382 -0.45 -9.05 2.69
C HIS A 382 0.61 -8.49 3.64
N TYR A 383 0.90 -9.20 4.73
CA TYR A 383 1.87 -8.73 5.72
C TYR A 383 3.26 -8.51 5.12
N GLU A 384 3.67 -9.37 4.19
CA GLU A 384 4.98 -9.21 3.54
C GLU A 384 5.04 -8.01 2.61
N MET A 385 3.89 -7.60 2.05
CA MET A 385 3.82 -6.48 1.12
C MET A 385 3.63 -5.13 1.81
N ILE A 386 3.27 -5.08 3.11
CA ILE A 386 3.15 -3.83 3.88
C ILE A 386 4.43 -2.99 3.77
N TRP A 387 5.59 -3.64 3.69
CA TRP A 387 6.87 -2.95 3.50
C TRP A 387 6.90 -2.14 2.21
N TRP A 388 6.47 -2.73 1.09
CA TRP A 388 6.47 -2.10 -0.24
C TRP A 388 5.38 -1.04 -0.39
N HIS A 389 4.29 -1.17 0.34
CA HIS A 389 3.22 -0.17 0.37
C HIS A 389 3.55 1.05 1.24
N GLY A 390 4.23 0.86 2.37
CA GLY A 390 4.23 1.88 3.43
C GLY A 390 5.58 2.51 3.78
N VAL A 391 6.71 1.81 3.59
CA VAL A 391 8.03 2.29 4.04
C VAL A 391 8.40 3.64 3.42
N HIS A 392 7.99 3.90 2.20
CA HIS A 392 8.22 5.19 1.55
C HIS A 392 7.66 6.37 2.34
N TYR A 393 6.51 6.25 3.01
CA TYR A 393 5.95 7.36 3.80
C TYR A 393 6.92 7.83 4.89
N GLY A 394 7.59 6.89 5.58
CA GLY A 394 8.61 7.26 6.56
C GLY A 394 9.82 7.94 5.94
N LEU A 395 10.32 7.43 4.81
CA LEU A 395 11.46 8.02 4.10
C LEU A 395 11.14 9.38 3.47
N TRP A 396 9.88 9.60 3.06
CA TRP A 396 9.37 10.88 2.58
C TRP A 396 8.92 11.80 3.73
N ASN A 397 9.24 11.46 4.98
CA ASN A 397 8.91 12.24 6.18
C ASN A 397 7.40 12.55 6.31
N ARG A 398 6.57 11.51 6.11
CA ARG A 398 5.10 11.49 6.24
C ARG A 398 4.67 10.25 7.04
N TRP A 399 5.37 9.97 8.12
CA TRP A 399 5.19 8.76 8.94
C TRP A 399 3.75 8.54 9.38
N GLU A 400 3.04 9.61 9.69
CA GLU A 400 1.65 9.58 10.15
C GLU A 400 0.70 8.85 9.18
N LEU A 401 1.00 8.87 7.87
CA LEU A 401 0.20 8.17 6.87
C LEU A 401 0.43 6.66 6.89
N PHE A 402 1.60 6.21 7.28
CA PHE A 402 1.89 4.79 7.45
C PHE A 402 1.44 4.30 8.83
N ASP A 403 1.66 5.10 9.86
CA ASP A 403 1.36 4.74 11.26
C ASP A 403 -0.12 4.42 11.49
N ARG A 404 -1.01 5.07 10.72
CA ARG A 404 -2.46 4.82 10.77
C ARG A 404 -2.82 3.34 10.65
N SER A 405 -2.15 2.59 9.79
CA SER A 405 -2.42 1.17 9.53
C SER A 405 -1.61 0.22 10.42
N LEU A 406 -0.57 0.70 11.10
CA LEU A 406 0.34 -0.16 11.86
C LEU A 406 -0.21 -0.63 13.21
N HIS A 407 -1.36 -0.09 13.65
CA HIS A 407 -2.05 -0.57 14.85
C HIS A 407 -2.44 -2.06 14.77
N ILE A 408 -2.52 -2.65 13.57
CA ILE A 408 -2.78 -4.08 13.39
C ILE A 408 -1.77 -4.98 14.12
N PHE A 409 -0.51 -4.52 14.29
CA PHE A 409 0.51 -5.31 14.97
C PHE A 409 0.23 -5.46 16.47
N PRO A 410 -0.02 -4.42 17.28
CA PRO A 410 -0.48 -4.60 18.64
C PRO A 410 -1.87 -5.26 18.75
N ASP A 411 -2.81 -4.94 17.88
CA ASP A 411 -4.19 -5.46 17.92
C ASP A 411 -4.23 -6.98 17.66
N PHE A 412 -3.44 -7.46 16.69
CA PHE A 412 -3.38 -8.87 16.33
C PHE A 412 -2.25 -9.66 17.04
N LEU A 413 -1.53 -9.03 17.96
CA LEU A 413 -0.47 -9.71 18.73
C LEU A 413 -1.00 -10.93 19.50
N PRO A 414 -2.17 -10.88 20.20
CA PRO A 414 -2.68 -12.04 20.92
C PRO A 414 -2.96 -13.24 20.02
N THR A 415 -3.57 -13.04 18.87
CA THR A 415 -3.87 -14.12 17.90
C THR A 415 -2.61 -14.65 17.22
N SER A 416 -1.63 -13.78 16.94
CA SER A 416 -0.33 -14.17 16.40
C SER A 416 0.49 -15.00 17.40
N ILE A 417 0.39 -14.72 18.70
CA ILE A 417 0.95 -15.57 19.77
C ILE A 417 0.25 -16.94 19.79
N GLN A 418 -1.07 -16.98 19.74
CA GLN A 418 -1.83 -18.23 19.70
C GLN A 418 -1.48 -19.09 18.47
N ARG A 419 -1.27 -18.44 17.30
CA ARG A 419 -0.83 -19.11 16.08
C ARG A 419 0.53 -19.78 16.26
N ALA A 420 1.50 -19.11 16.86
CA ALA A 420 2.79 -19.69 17.21
C ALA A 420 2.66 -20.87 18.19
N GLN A 421 1.82 -20.73 19.23
CA GLN A 421 1.57 -21.79 20.21
C GLN A 421 0.94 -23.05 19.60
N LYS A 422 0.01 -22.92 18.64
CA LYS A 422 -0.56 -24.07 17.90
C LYS A 422 0.52 -24.84 17.12
N MET A 423 1.60 -24.16 16.71
CA MET A 423 2.76 -24.77 16.07
C MET A 423 3.79 -25.31 17.09
N GLY A 424 3.52 -25.24 18.39
CA GLY A 424 4.45 -25.61 19.45
C GLY A 424 5.65 -24.68 19.57
N ARG A 425 5.49 -23.40 19.20
CA ARG A 425 6.51 -22.36 19.21
C ARG A 425 6.16 -21.23 20.16
N ARG A 426 7.16 -20.47 20.60
CA ARG A 426 7.01 -19.26 21.41
C ARG A 426 7.05 -18.02 20.54
N GLY A 427 6.57 -16.89 21.10
CA GLY A 427 6.51 -15.61 20.41
C GLY A 427 5.29 -15.46 19.51
N ALA A 428 5.32 -14.56 18.56
CA ALA A 428 4.21 -14.23 17.65
C ALA A 428 4.56 -14.59 16.20
N LYS A 429 3.72 -15.43 15.56
CA LYS A 429 3.79 -15.72 14.13
C LYS A 429 2.80 -14.84 13.39
N TRP A 430 3.30 -13.94 12.57
CA TRP A 430 2.49 -13.10 11.71
C TRP A 430 2.02 -13.88 10.47
N PRO A 431 0.75 -13.75 10.06
CA PRO A 431 0.25 -14.43 8.86
C PRO A 431 0.90 -13.83 7.59
N LYS A 432 0.77 -14.53 6.47
CA LYS A 432 1.17 -13.98 5.17
C LYS A 432 0.14 -12.97 4.68
N CYS A 433 -1.13 -13.32 4.77
CA CYS A 433 -2.24 -12.53 4.23
C CYS A 433 -3.47 -12.65 5.13
N THR A 434 -4.15 -11.53 5.34
CA THR A 434 -5.37 -11.49 6.14
C THR A 434 -6.32 -10.38 5.69
N ALA A 435 -7.42 -10.21 6.43
CA ALA A 435 -8.42 -9.17 6.26
C ALA A 435 -8.48 -8.30 7.53
N ASP A 436 -9.61 -7.72 7.84
CA ASP A 436 -9.88 -6.94 9.05
C ASP A 436 -9.87 -7.75 10.37
N PHE A 437 -9.69 -9.07 10.26
CA PHE A 437 -9.49 -9.97 11.40
C PHE A 437 -8.26 -10.85 11.16
N ASP A 438 -7.55 -11.18 12.22
CA ASP A 438 -6.27 -11.90 12.16
C ASP A 438 -6.45 -13.41 11.93
N ARG A 439 -6.72 -13.81 10.68
CA ARG A 439 -6.74 -15.19 10.23
C ARG A 439 -5.82 -15.37 9.02
N GLU A 440 -4.96 -16.38 9.05
CA GLU A 440 -4.14 -16.74 7.89
C GLU A 440 -5.01 -17.13 6.69
N TRP A 441 -4.62 -16.70 5.53
CA TRP A 441 -5.22 -17.07 4.26
C TRP A 441 -4.63 -18.39 3.76
N PRO A 442 -5.37 -19.51 3.77
CA PRO A 442 -4.84 -20.82 3.43
C PRO A 442 -4.75 -21.03 1.92
N CYS A 443 -4.19 -20.05 1.21
CA CYS A 443 -3.99 -20.16 -0.22
C CYS A 443 -2.66 -20.85 -0.51
N TRP A 444 -2.71 -21.97 -1.23
CA TRP A 444 -1.55 -22.75 -1.63
C TRP A 444 -0.56 -22.98 -0.46
N ALA A 445 0.73 -22.69 -0.66
CA ALA A 445 1.78 -22.83 0.34
C ALA A 445 2.13 -21.53 1.08
N HIS A 446 1.33 -20.47 0.97
CA HIS A 446 1.63 -19.14 1.51
C HIS A 446 1.82 -19.11 3.02
N GLY A 447 1.17 -19.99 3.79
CA GLY A 447 1.40 -20.12 5.23
C GLY A 447 2.82 -20.57 5.63
N LEU A 448 3.64 -20.98 4.63
CA LEU A 448 5.06 -21.32 4.79
C LEU A 448 6.02 -20.16 4.51
N LEU A 449 5.52 -19.02 4.03
CA LEU A 449 6.32 -17.79 3.91
C LEU A 449 6.68 -17.25 5.29
N ILE A 450 7.92 -16.78 5.43
CA ILE A 450 8.42 -16.30 6.73
C ILE A 450 9.07 -14.92 6.66
N TRP A 451 9.30 -14.37 5.48
CA TRP A 451 10.04 -13.11 5.35
C TRP A 451 9.31 -11.87 5.89
N GLN A 452 8.00 -11.97 6.16
CA GLN A 452 7.22 -10.95 6.85
C GLN A 452 7.46 -10.94 8.38
N GLN A 453 8.03 -11.99 8.97
CA GLN A 453 8.19 -12.09 10.43
C GLN A 453 9.03 -10.97 11.03
N PRO A 454 10.13 -10.48 10.39
CA PRO A 454 10.90 -9.36 10.89
C PRO A 454 10.28 -7.98 10.60
N HIS A 455 9.26 -7.87 9.75
CA HIS A 455 8.69 -6.58 9.36
C HIS A 455 8.28 -5.68 10.53
N PRO A 456 7.56 -6.16 11.56
CA PRO A 456 7.19 -5.30 12.67
C PRO A 456 8.42 -4.76 13.46
N ILE A 457 9.53 -5.52 13.46
CA ILE A 457 10.80 -5.02 14.04
C ILE A 457 11.39 -3.91 13.17
N TYR A 458 11.28 -4.03 11.84
CA TYR A 458 11.73 -3.01 10.89
C TYR A 458 10.92 -1.72 11.05
N PHE A 459 9.58 -1.83 11.13
CA PHE A 459 8.69 -0.69 11.29
C PHE A 459 8.86 -0.01 12.65
N ALA A 460 9.00 -0.79 13.72
CA ALA A 460 9.32 -0.28 15.05
C ALA A 460 10.65 0.50 15.06
N GLU A 461 11.69 -0.03 14.41
CA GLU A 461 12.98 0.66 14.32
C GLU A 461 12.88 1.95 13.51
N MET A 462 12.09 1.95 12.43
CA MET A 462 11.84 3.16 11.63
C MET A 462 11.10 4.21 12.46
N ASP A 463 10.04 3.83 13.18
CA ASP A 463 9.30 4.74 14.08
C ASP A 463 10.24 5.32 15.14
N TYR A 464 11.06 4.47 15.81
CA TYR A 464 11.98 4.93 16.82
C TYR A 464 13.07 5.88 16.27
N ARG A 465 13.54 5.67 15.05
CA ARG A 465 14.50 6.58 14.41
C ARG A 465 13.91 7.95 14.12
N LEU A 466 12.63 8.01 13.80
CA LEU A 466 11.87 9.25 13.60
C LEU A 466 11.45 9.88 14.93
N HIS A 467 11.06 9.08 15.90
CA HIS A 467 10.52 9.49 17.18
C HIS A 467 11.21 8.73 18.34
N PRO A 468 12.47 9.09 18.70
CA PRO A 468 13.25 8.37 19.72
C PRO A 468 12.76 8.68 21.15
N THR A 469 11.54 8.24 21.47
CA THR A 469 10.88 8.51 22.75
C THR A 469 10.59 7.23 23.53
N GLN A 470 10.31 7.36 24.82
CA GLN A 470 9.84 6.23 25.63
C GLN A 470 8.47 5.74 25.16
N GLU A 471 7.61 6.64 24.69
CA GLU A 471 6.29 6.30 24.14
C GLU A 471 6.41 5.36 22.94
N THR A 472 7.32 5.62 22.02
CA THR A 472 7.60 4.74 20.87
C THR A 472 8.11 3.36 21.34
N LEU A 473 9.00 3.35 22.34
CA LEU A 473 9.47 2.08 22.92
C LEU A 473 8.34 1.30 23.56
N ASP A 474 7.47 1.95 24.31
CA ASP A 474 6.32 1.31 24.98
C ASP A 474 5.29 0.80 23.97
N LYS A 475 5.02 1.56 22.90
CA LYS A 475 4.12 1.19 21.79
C LYS A 475 4.54 -0.15 21.15
N TRP A 476 5.81 -0.31 20.83
CA TRP A 476 6.32 -1.43 20.05
C TRP A 476 6.93 -2.58 20.85
N LYS A 477 7.18 -2.38 22.15
CA LYS A 477 7.90 -3.33 23.01
C LYS A 477 7.42 -4.78 22.84
N ASP A 478 6.13 -5.03 23.05
CA ASP A 478 5.60 -6.40 23.07
C ASP A 478 5.60 -7.02 21.67
N VAL A 479 5.34 -6.23 20.65
CA VAL A 479 5.42 -6.64 19.23
C VAL A 479 6.84 -7.06 18.86
N VAL A 480 7.84 -6.21 19.15
CA VAL A 480 9.26 -6.49 18.84
C VAL A 480 9.75 -7.74 19.59
N LEU A 481 9.48 -7.82 20.91
CA LEU A 481 9.97 -8.93 21.72
C LEU A 481 9.34 -10.28 21.31
N ASN A 482 8.05 -10.31 21.02
CA ASN A 482 7.38 -11.55 20.61
C ASN A 482 7.74 -11.95 19.17
N SER A 483 7.92 -10.99 18.26
CA SER A 483 8.41 -11.28 16.91
C SER A 483 9.81 -11.91 16.94
N ALA A 484 10.75 -11.32 17.68
CA ALA A 484 12.09 -11.84 17.83
C ALA A 484 12.12 -13.21 18.54
N GLN A 485 11.25 -13.43 19.53
CA GLN A 485 11.11 -14.70 20.20
C GLN A 485 10.67 -15.82 19.23
N TYR A 486 9.69 -15.51 18.34
CA TYR A 486 9.29 -16.46 17.32
C TYR A 486 10.42 -16.75 16.33
N MET A 487 11.12 -15.72 15.87
CA MET A 487 12.27 -15.88 14.95
C MET A 487 13.35 -16.78 15.54
N ALA A 488 13.70 -16.59 16.81
CA ALA A 488 14.70 -17.42 17.50
C ALA A 488 14.21 -18.86 17.72
N ASP A 489 12.93 -19.06 17.97
CA ASP A 489 12.33 -20.39 18.20
C ASP A 489 12.05 -21.14 16.88
N TYR A 490 11.87 -20.41 15.77
CA TYR A 490 11.72 -20.99 14.43
C TYR A 490 13.02 -21.61 13.91
N ALA A 491 14.15 -20.97 14.15
CA ALA A 491 15.45 -21.43 13.69
C ALA A 491 15.79 -22.79 14.34
N HIS A 492 16.08 -23.78 13.49
CA HIS A 492 16.41 -25.15 13.94
C HIS A 492 17.93 -25.32 14.14
N TYR A 493 18.35 -25.91 15.27
CA TYR A 493 19.76 -26.19 15.54
C TYR A 493 20.22 -27.47 14.84
N ASP A 494 21.07 -27.29 13.83
CA ASP A 494 21.79 -28.38 13.15
C ASP A 494 23.04 -28.74 13.94
N ALA A 495 22.91 -29.75 14.81
CA ALA A 495 23.97 -30.19 15.70
C ALA A 495 25.19 -30.79 14.96
N ALA A 496 25.00 -31.29 13.73
CA ALA A 496 26.08 -31.85 12.94
C ALA A 496 27.06 -30.78 12.45
N ASN A 497 26.57 -29.58 12.19
CA ASN A 497 27.35 -28.48 11.67
C ASN A 497 27.48 -27.30 12.67
N ASP A 498 27.01 -27.45 13.91
CA ASP A 498 26.99 -26.43 14.98
C ASP A 498 26.43 -25.07 14.52
N ARG A 499 25.32 -25.09 13.86
CA ARG A 499 24.67 -23.88 13.30
C ARG A 499 23.16 -23.93 13.40
N TYR A 500 22.51 -22.79 13.27
CA TYR A 500 21.06 -22.68 13.09
C TYR A 500 20.70 -22.57 11.61
N VAL A 501 19.61 -23.23 11.22
CA VAL A 501 19.08 -23.26 9.84
C VAL A 501 17.62 -22.80 9.82
N LEU A 502 17.18 -22.24 8.69
CA LEU A 502 15.80 -21.89 8.41
C LEU A 502 15.20 -22.86 7.39
N GLY A 503 14.03 -23.44 7.73
CA GLY A 503 13.42 -24.50 6.91
C GLY A 503 14.22 -25.80 6.92
N PRO A 504 13.74 -26.90 6.22
CA PRO A 504 12.40 -27.03 5.68
C PRO A 504 11.32 -27.29 6.74
N PRO A 505 10.02 -27.12 6.47
CA PRO A 505 9.47 -26.54 5.26
C PRO A 505 9.55 -25.00 5.26
N VAL A 506 9.84 -24.40 4.12
CA VAL A 506 9.83 -22.94 3.93
C VAL A 506 9.58 -22.60 2.47
N VAL A 507 8.69 -21.62 2.22
CA VAL A 507 8.57 -20.97 0.93
C VAL A 507 9.42 -19.70 1.00
N ILE A 508 10.24 -19.50 -0.03
CA ILE A 508 11.11 -18.32 -0.15
C ILE A 508 10.39 -17.17 -0.82
N VAL A 509 10.92 -15.95 -0.72
CA VAL A 509 10.38 -14.76 -1.38
C VAL A 509 10.12 -14.99 -2.87
N SER A 510 10.97 -15.71 -3.58
CA SER A 510 10.80 -16.03 -5.01
C SER A 510 9.64 -17.00 -5.32
N GLU A 511 9.04 -17.65 -4.33
CA GLU A 511 7.88 -18.56 -4.44
C GLU A 511 7.99 -19.65 -5.53
N ASN A 512 9.17 -19.93 -6.03
CA ASN A 512 9.42 -20.81 -7.18
C ASN A 512 10.18 -22.10 -6.86
N THR A 513 10.32 -22.43 -5.57
CA THR A 513 11.08 -23.61 -5.11
C THR A 513 10.22 -24.59 -4.30
N ASP A 514 10.67 -25.82 -4.19
CA ASP A 514 10.01 -26.85 -3.38
C ASP A 514 10.22 -26.56 -1.89
N ALA A 515 9.16 -26.22 -1.19
CA ALA A 515 9.19 -25.86 0.23
C ALA A 515 9.77 -26.95 1.14
N LEU A 516 9.61 -28.24 0.78
CA LEU A 516 10.07 -29.37 1.56
C LEU A 516 11.58 -29.67 1.36
N LYS A 517 12.21 -29.02 0.38
CA LYS A 517 13.65 -29.16 0.07
C LYS A 517 14.44 -27.89 0.31
N THR A 518 13.75 -26.76 0.49
CA THR A 518 14.38 -25.48 0.67
C THR A 518 14.93 -25.32 2.09
N VAL A 519 16.21 -25.01 2.20
CA VAL A 519 16.90 -24.74 3.46
C VAL A 519 17.79 -23.51 3.34
N ASN A 520 17.84 -22.70 4.37
CA ASN A 520 18.68 -21.50 4.44
C ASN A 520 18.49 -20.55 3.24
N PRO A 521 17.27 -20.07 3.01
CA PRO A 521 17.05 -19.09 1.96
C PRO A 521 17.73 -17.77 2.30
N ILE A 522 18.39 -17.18 1.30
CA ILE A 522 19.31 -16.05 1.49
C ILE A 522 18.63 -14.80 2.06
N PHE A 523 17.47 -14.42 1.51
CA PHE A 523 16.79 -13.22 1.93
C PHE A 523 16.35 -13.32 3.40
N GLU A 524 15.74 -14.44 3.75
CA GLU A 524 15.27 -14.75 5.09
C GLU A 524 16.43 -14.83 6.08
N LEU A 525 17.57 -15.42 5.71
CA LEU A 525 18.78 -15.41 6.54
C LEU A 525 19.28 -13.99 6.84
N GLY A 526 19.34 -13.13 5.81
CA GLY A 526 19.73 -11.73 5.96
C GLY A 526 18.76 -10.99 6.87
N TYR A 527 17.46 -11.20 6.68
CA TYR A 527 16.44 -10.51 7.47
C TYR A 527 16.34 -11.04 8.91
N TRP A 528 16.59 -12.34 9.16
CA TRP A 528 16.73 -12.88 10.52
C TRP A 528 17.87 -12.24 11.28
N ARG A 529 19.04 -12.04 10.62
CA ARG A 529 20.19 -11.34 11.23
C ARG A 529 19.82 -9.92 11.62
N TYR A 530 19.23 -9.19 10.70
CA TYR A 530 18.74 -7.83 10.95
C TYR A 530 17.76 -7.79 12.13
N GLY A 531 16.70 -8.61 12.08
CA GLY A 531 15.63 -8.58 13.07
C GLY A 531 16.09 -8.95 14.48
N LEU A 532 16.88 -10.03 14.62
CA LEU A 532 17.38 -10.43 15.93
C LEU A 532 18.39 -9.42 16.51
N ARG A 533 19.28 -8.87 15.67
CA ARG A 533 20.21 -7.82 16.08
C ARG A 533 19.46 -6.57 16.56
N THR A 534 18.49 -6.11 15.79
CA THR A 534 17.69 -4.92 16.11
C THR A 534 16.86 -5.15 17.38
N ALA A 535 16.23 -6.33 17.54
CA ALA A 535 15.48 -6.65 18.75
C ALA A 535 16.37 -6.67 20.02
N GLN A 536 17.62 -7.09 19.92
CA GLN A 536 18.56 -6.98 21.04
C GLN A 536 18.88 -5.52 21.39
N GLN A 537 19.04 -4.64 20.38
CA GLN A 537 19.20 -3.19 20.61
C GLN A 537 17.95 -2.60 21.28
N TRP A 538 16.77 -3.07 20.93
CA TRP A 538 15.52 -2.68 21.58
C TRP A 538 15.48 -3.07 23.05
N ARG A 539 15.94 -4.29 23.41
CA ARG A 539 16.07 -4.71 24.81
C ARG A 539 17.01 -3.77 25.59
N GLU A 540 18.15 -3.40 24.99
CA GLU A 540 19.10 -2.48 25.60
C GLU A 540 18.49 -1.09 25.82
N ARG A 541 17.74 -0.54 24.82
CA ARG A 541 17.01 0.74 24.95
C ARG A 541 15.93 0.70 26.04
N LEU A 542 15.29 -0.46 26.21
CA LEU A 542 14.29 -0.73 27.26
C LEU A 542 14.93 -0.99 28.64
N GLY A 543 16.25 -0.94 28.79
CA GLY A 543 16.96 -1.23 30.04
C GLY A 543 16.92 -2.73 30.41
N MET A 544 16.62 -3.61 29.47
CA MET A 544 16.56 -5.06 29.65
C MET A 544 17.90 -5.70 29.28
N PRO A 545 18.31 -6.80 29.95
CA PRO A 545 19.49 -7.55 29.50
C PRO A 545 19.22 -8.18 28.12
N ARG A 546 20.28 -8.37 27.35
CA ARG A 546 20.19 -9.13 26.09
C ARG A 546 19.64 -10.53 26.36
N GLU A 547 18.90 -11.09 25.39
CA GLU A 547 18.34 -12.43 25.48
C GLU A 547 19.39 -13.46 25.00
N PRO A 548 19.91 -14.33 25.87
CA PRO A 548 21.01 -15.24 25.49
C PRO A 548 20.66 -16.20 24.34
N GLN A 549 19.39 -16.62 24.24
CA GLN A 549 18.95 -17.48 23.14
C GLN A 549 19.06 -16.76 21.79
N TRP A 550 18.63 -15.49 21.74
CA TRP A 550 18.68 -14.70 20.49
C TRP A 550 20.10 -14.45 20.05
N ASP A 551 21.02 -14.15 20.98
CA ASP A 551 22.46 -14.03 20.69
C ASP A 551 23.04 -15.35 20.19
N THR A 552 22.65 -16.51 20.79
CA THR A 552 23.11 -17.81 20.34
C THR A 552 22.66 -18.10 18.90
N VAL A 553 21.39 -17.84 18.59
CA VAL A 553 20.87 -18.01 17.23
C VAL A 553 21.58 -17.06 16.26
N LEU A 554 21.67 -15.77 16.58
CA LEU A 554 22.30 -14.76 15.74
C LEU A 554 23.76 -15.11 15.40
N ASN A 555 24.54 -15.54 16.41
CA ASN A 555 25.95 -15.86 16.24
C ASN A 555 26.21 -17.17 15.46
N LYS A 556 25.26 -18.11 15.50
CA LYS A 556 25.37 -19.41 14.84
C LYS A 556 24.44 -19.58 13.65
N LEU A 557 23.71 -18.52 13.22
CA LEU A 557 22.87 -18.60 12.03
C LEU A 557 23.74 -18.91 10.80
N SER A 558 23.26 -19.80 9.94
CA SER A 558 23.96 -20.22 8.71
C SER A 558 24.41 -19.02 7.87
N PRO A 559 25.62 -19.06 7.27
CA PRO A 559 26.05 -17.98 6.36
C PRO A 559 25.13 -17.87 5.16
N LEU A 560 25.15 -16.71 4.50
CA LEU A 560 24.43 -16.51 3.24
C LEU A 560 24.97 -17.47 2.18
N PRO A 561 24.11 -18.22 1.46
CA PRO A 561 24.55 -19.28 0.56
C PRO A 561 25.23 -18.73 -0.71
N ILE A 562 26.41 -19.26 -1.01
CA ILE A 562 27.23 -18.89 -2.18
C ILE A 562 27.49 -20.14 -3.02
N GLN A 563 27.38 -20.00 -4.33
CA GLN A 563 27.78 -20.99 -5.32
C GLN A 563 28.49 -20.28 -6.47
N ASP A 564 29.65 -20.80 -6.92
CA ASP A 564 30.40 -20.22 -8.05
C ASP A 564 30.68 -18.72 -7.91
N SER A 565 31.02 -18.26 -6.69
CA SER A 565 31.35 -16.88 -6.35
C SER A 565 30.21 -15.86 -6.46
N VAL A 566 28.94 -16.30 -6.53
CA VAL A 566 27.72 -15.49 -6.46
C VAL A 566 26.77 -16.04 -5.41
N TYR A 567 25.91 -15.21 -4.89
CA TYR A 567 24.82 -15.65 -4.01
C TYR A 567 23.81 -16.49 -4.79
N VAL A 568 23.16 -17.42 -4.09
CA VAL A 568 22.07 -18.25 -4.61
C VAL A 568 20.84 -18.14 -3.69
N THR A 569 19.65 -18.49 -4.19
CA THR A 569 18.39 -18.26 -3.48
C THR A 569 18.27 -19.08 -2.20
N TYR A 570 18.81 -20.32 -2.17
CA TYR A 570 18.90 -21.13 -0.95
C TYR A 570 20.12 -22.08 -1.01
N GLU A 571 20.52 -22.62 0.13
CA GLU A 571 21.68 -23.49 0.26
C GLU A 571 21.51 -24.81 -0.53
N GLY A 572 22.46 -25.08 -1.43
CA GLY A 572 22.49 -26.32 -2.20
C GLY A 572 21.49 -26.42 -3.35
N ILE A 573 20.88 -25.29 -3.77
CA ILE A 573 19.95 -25.29 -4.90
C ILE A 573 20.62 -25.81 -6.18
N PRO A 574 20.06 -26.86 -6.84
CA PRO A 574 20.63 -27.36 -8.08
C PRO A 574 20.16 -26.53 -9.27
N ASP A 575 21.05 -26.32 -10.24
CA ASP A 575 20.71 -25.70 -11.54
C ASP A 575 20.02 -24.32 -11.43
N MET A 576 20.31 -23.54 -10.38
CA MET A 576 19.63 -22.29 -10.11
C MET A 576 19.57 -21.37 -11.34
N TRP A 577 20.72 -21.12 -11.96
CA TRP A 577 20.86 -20.17 -13.07
C TRP A 577 20.26 -20.63 -14.42
N THR A 578 19.72 -21.83 -14.46
CA THR A 578 19.03 -22.37 -15.63
C THR A 578 17.56 -22.66 -15.41
N LYS A 579 17.15 -22.88 -14.14
CA LYS A 579 15.78 -23.31 -13.81
C LYS A 579 14.99 -22.29 -12.99
N TYR A 580 15.66 -21.40 -12.22
CA TYR A 580 15.00 -20.56 -11.21
C TYR A 580 15.25 -19.06 -11.39
N THR A 581 15.59 -18.61 -12.63
CA THR A 581 15.81 -17.20 -12.95
C THR A 581 14.52 -16.49 -13.37
N PHE A 582 13.45 -16.68 -12.60
CA PHE A 582 12.14 -16.06 -12.77
C PHE A 582 11.51 -15.84 -11.40
N GLU A 583 10.38 -15.14 -11.32
CA GLU A 583 9.84 -14.59 -10.08
C GLU A 583 10.85 -13.66 -9.39
N HIS A 584 10.70 -13.39 -8.11
CA HIS A 584 11.48 -12.39 -7.40
C HIS A 584 12.98 -12.76 -7.32
N PRO A 585 13.90 -11.87 -7.80
CA PRO A 585 15.35 -12.02 -7.59
C PRO A 585 15.74 -11.64 -6.14
N ALA A 586 15.12 -12.30 -5.16
CA ALA A 586 15.20 -11.97 -3.73
C ALA A 586 16.63 -11.93 -3.17
N LEU A 587 17.57 -12.66 -3.80
CA LEU A 587 18.99 -12.61 -3.44
C LEU A 587 19.60 -11.21 -3.60
N THR A 588 18.96 -10.30 -4.33
CA THR A 588 19.41 -8.91 -4.44
C THR A 588 18.87 -8.02 -3.31
N GLY A 589 17.77 -8.40 -2.66
CA GLY A 589 17.17 -7.63 -1.58
C GLY A 589 17.98 -7.58 -0.28
N VAL A 590 18.94 -8.50 -0.07
CA VAL A 590 19.77 -8.55 1.13
C VAL A 590 20.67 -7.32 1.34
N PHE A 591 20.92 -6.55 0.26
CA PHE A 591 21.75 -5.35 0.30
C PHE A 591 21.16 -4.23 -0.57
N GLY A 592 20.16 -3.59 -0.08
CA GLY A 592 19.39 -2.56 -0.75
C GLY A 592 18.12 -2.32 0.06
N MET A 593 17.16 -3.23 -0.03
CA MET A 593 16.01 -3.29 0.86
C MET A 593 16.47 -3.52 2.32
N LEU A 594 17.39 -4.48 2.55
CA LEU A 594 18.01 -4.72 3.84
C LEU A 594 19.40 -4.06 3.91
N PRO A 595 19.90 -3.76 5.12
CA PRO A 595 21.19 -3.07 5.30
C PRO A 595 22.42 -3.91 4.99
N GLY A 596 22.27 -5.22 4.73
CA GLY A 596 23.38 -6.09 4.31
C GLY A 596 24.07 -6.88 5.43
N ASP A 597 23.33 -7.23 6.48
CA ASP A 597 23.88 -8.07 7.56
C ASP A 597 24.40 -9.41 7.04
N GLY A 598 25.72 -9.61 7.12
CA GLY A 598 26.42 -10.81 6.64
C GLY A 598 26.73 -10.82 5.14
N VAL A 599 26.52 -9.72 4.42
CA VAL A 599 26.79 -9.60 2.99
C VAL A 599 28.26 -9.29 2.71
N ASP A 600 28.88 -10.08 1.82
CA ASP A 600 30.12 -9.70 1.12
C ASP A 600 29.77 -8.87 -0.11
N THR A 601 30.14 -7.61 -0.09
CA THR A 601 29.80 -6.65 -1.17
C THR A 601 30.42 -6.99 -2.52
N THR A 602 31.55 -7.72 -2.54
CA THR A 602 32.17 -8.19 -3.79
C THR A 602 31.35 -9.31 -4.41
N VAL A 603 30.93 -10.27 -3.60
CA VAL A 603 30.03 -11.35 -4.02
C VAL A 603 28.70 -10.76 -4.47
N TYR A 604 28.17 -9.79 -3.71
CA TYR A 604 26.91 -9.13 -4.02
C TYR A 604 26.94 -8.42 -5.41
N ARG A 605 27.97 -7.64 -5.70
CA ARG A 605 28.10 -6.96 -7.00
C ARG A 605 28.11 -7.98 -8.16
N ARG A 606 28.86 -9.07 -8.03
CA ARG A 606 28.85 -10.15 -9.03
C ARG A 606 27.46 -10.77 -9.19
N THR A 607 26.78 -10.94 -8.08
CA THR A 607 25.41 -11.49 -8.06
C THR A 607 24.44 -10.57 -8.78
N LEU A 608 24.45 -9.28 -8.44
CA LEU A 608 23.59 -8.28 -9.08
C LEU A 608 23.85 -8.18 -10.59
N ASP A 609 25.12 -8.15 -11.02
CA ASP A 609 25.49 -8.16 -12.44
C ASP A 609 25.00 -9.42 -13.15
N LYS A 610 25.05 -10.57 -12.49
CA LYS A 610 24.57 -11.84 -13.05
C LYS A 610 23.05 -11.85 -13.14
N VAL A 611 22.34 -11.40 -12.10
CA VAL A 611 20.88 -11.26 -12.10
C VAL A 611 20.44 -10.34 -13.25
N ASN A 612 21.06 -9.18 -13.39
CA ASN A 612 20.71 -8.22 -14.45
C ASN A 612 20.86 -8.81 -15.86
N ARG A 613 21.81 -9.75 -16.07
CA ARG A 613 22.02 -10.39 -17.38
C ARG A 613 21.16 -11.62 -17.63
N GLU A 614 20.87 -12.40 -16.59
CA GLU A 614 20.34 -13.77 -16.75
C GLU A 614 18.92 -13.93 -16.21
N TRP A 615 18.43 -13.01 -15.38
CA TRP A 615 17.07 -13.10 -14.85
C TRP A 615 16.05 -12.65 -15.90
N GLN A 616 14.92 -13.33 -15.96
CA GLN A 616 13.89 -13.10 -16.97
C GLN A 616 13.02 -11.90 -16.58
N SER A 617 13.41 -10.68 -16.98
CA SER A 617 12.77 -9.43 -16.56
C SER A 617 11.27 -9.30 -16.90
N ASP A 618 10.75 -10.10 -17.83
CA ASP A 618 9.30 -10.17 -18.14
C ASP A 618 8.54 -11.18 -17.26
N ARG A 619 9.24 -11.86 -16.36
CA ARG A 619 8.69 -12.86 -15.43
C ARG A 619 9.04 -12.55 -13.97
N ILE A 620 9.38 -11.31 -13.68
CA ILE A 620 9.52 -10.78 -12.31
C ILE A 620 8.33 -9.87 -11.99
N TRP A 621 8.27 -9.39 -10.76
CA TRP A 621 7.19 -8.51 -10.32
C TRP A 621 7.63 -7.04 -10.29
N GLY A 622 6.68 -6.12 -10.26
CA GLY A 622 7.00 -4.71 -10.41
C GLY A 622 7.88 -4.13 -9.31
N TRP A 623 7.74 -4.57 -8.06
CA TRP A 623 8.58 -4.11 -6.96
C TRP A 623 10.04 -4.63 -7.00
N ASP A 624 10.34 -5.63 -7.83
CA ASP A 624 11.69 -6.16 -8.00
C ASP A 624 12.64 -5.14 -8.64
N PHE A 625 12.12 -4.32 -9.55
CA PHE A 625 12.93 -3.27 -10.21
C PHE A 625 13.44 -2.24 -9.20
N PRO A 626 12.61 -1.61 -8.35
CA PRO A 626 13.13 -0.73 -7.31
C PRO A 626 13.97 -1.46 -6.25
N MET A 627 13.70 -2.74 -5.93
CA MET A 627 14.59 -3.54 -5.07
C MET A 627 15.99 -3.65 -5.66
N MET A 628 16.11 -3.99 -6.93
CA MET A 628 17.40 -4.03 -7.65
C MET A 628 18.04 -2.64 -7.76
N ALA A 629 17.24 -1.58 -7.95
CA ALA A 629 17.74 -0.21 -7.97
C ALA A 629 18.39 0.20 -6.64
N MET A 630 17.76 -0.11 -5.50
CA MET A 630 18.33 0.13 -4.19
C MET A 630 19.64 -0.64 -3.98
N GLY A 631 19.69 -1.89 -4.40
CA GLY A 631 20.91 -2.71 -4.36
C GLY A 631 22.03 -2.16 -5.24
N ALA A 632 21.70 -1.70 -6.45
CA ALA A 632 22.63 -1.07 -7.36
C ALA A 632 23.19 0.24 -6.77
N ALA A 633 22.35 1.10 -6.27
CA ALA A 633 22.75 2.36 -5.64
C ALA A 633 23.68 2.11 -4.44
N ARG A 634 23.29 1.24 -3.51
CA ARG A 634 24.07 0.92 -2.31
C ARG A 634 25.40 0.24 -2.61
N SER A 635 25.48 -0.55 -3.69
CA SER A 635 26.72 -1.20 -4.14
C SER A 635 27.61 -0.33 -5.02
N GLY A 636 27.22 0.94 -5.28
CA GLY A 636 28.03 1.93 -6.00
C GLY A 636 27.85 1.89 -7.53
N ASN A 637 26.68 1.44 -8.02
CA ASN A 637 26.32 1.48 -9.44
C ASN A 637 25.03 2.29 -9.66
N PRO A 638 25.07 3.63 -9.51
CA PRO A 638 23.87 4.46 -9.62
C PRO A 638 23.29 4.54 -11.04
N GLU A 639 24.08 4.28 -12.09
CA GLU A 639 23.54 4.19 -13.47
C GLU A 639 22.59 2.98 -13.59
N LEU A 640 22.99 1.82 -13.10
CA LEU A 640 22.12 0.65 -13.07
C LEU A 640 20.86 0.91 -12.22
N ALA A 641 20.98 1.69 -11.13
CA ALA A 641 19.82 2.05 -10.33
C ALA A 641 18.78 2.83 -11.14
N ILE A 642 19.20 3.83 -11.92
CA ILE A 642 18.32 4.56 -12.84
C ILE A 642 17.76 3.64 -13.94
N ASP A 643 18.60 2.77 -14.50
CA ASP A 643 18.15 1.81 -15.54
C ASP A 643 17.04 0.89 -15.01
N MET A 644 17.13 0.46 -13.74
CA MET A 644 16.08 -0.33 -13.10
C MET A 644 14.80 0.47 -12.89
N LEU A 645 14.89 1.71 -12.36
CA LEU A 645 13.70 2.56 -12.15
C LEU A 645 13.00 2.98 -13.45
N MET A 646 13.74 2.94 -14.58
CA MET A 646 13.26 3.29 -15.91
C MET A 646 13.10 2.06 -16.82
N HIS A 647 13.12 0.85 -16.24
CA HIS A 647 13.04 -0.38 -17.03
C HIS A 647 11.71 -0.46 -17.80
N ASN A 648 11.75 -0.94 -19.04
CA ASN A 648 10.60 -0.98 -19.94
C ASN A 648 9.84 -2.32 -19.96
N SER A 649 10.09 -3.19 -18.99
CA SER A 649 9.33 -4.43 -18.83
C SER A 649 7.83 -4.15 -18.70
N LYS A 650 7.00 -5.03 -19.26
CA LYS A 650 5.55 -5.00 -19.09
C LYS A 650 5.13 -5.10 -17.61
N GLN A 651 6.01 -5.60 -16.74
CA GLN A 651 5.80 -5.74 -15.30
C GLN A 651 6.10 -4.44 -14.52
N PHE A 652 6.60 -3.38 -15.19
CA PHE A 652 6.96 -2.13 -14.53
C PHE A 652 6.58 -0.91 -15.39
N ARG A 653 5.34 -0.89 -15.84
CA ARG A 653 4.77 0.23 -16.62
C ARG A 653 3.87 1.07 -15.73
N PHE A 654 3.90 2.36 -15.95
CA PHE A 654 3.06 3.36 -15.32
C PHE A 654 2.16 3.95 -16.40
N ASP A 655 0.85 3.81 -16.25
CA ASP A 655 -0.12 4.32 -17.22
C ASP A 655 -0.32 5.85 -17.13
N GLU A 656 -1.29 6.36 -17.85
CA GLU A 656 -1.59 7.78 -17.93
C GLU A 656 -2.06 8.36 -16.60
N HIS A 657 -2.72 7.55 -15.77
CA HIS A 657 -3.20 7.94 -14.44
C HIS A 657 -2.21 7.63 -13.31
N GLY A 658 -1.05 7.05 -13.64
CA GLY A 658 0.00 6.71 -12.67
C GLY A 658 -0.16 5.35 -12.02
N LEU A 659 -1.12 4.54 -12.43
CA LEU A 659 -1.31 3.19 -11.95
C LEU A 659 -0.22 2.28 -12.54
N ALA A 660 0.53 1.60 -11.66
CA ALA A 660 1.62 0.74 -12.10
C ALA A 660 1.17 -0.70 -12.33
N SER A 661 1.85 -1.39 -13.27
CA SER A 661 1.77 -2.85 -13.41
C SER A 661 2.83 -3.54 -12.55
N GLY A 662 2.65 -4.85 -12.30
CA GLY A 662 3.63 -5.57 -11.50
C GLY A 662 3.43 -7.08 -11.42
N GLY A 663 2.93 -7.71 -12.47
CA GLY A 663 2.33 -9.03 -12.53
C GLY A 663 0.85 -8.84 -12.77
N PRO A 664 0.02 -8.59 -11.76
CA PRO A 664 -1.34 -8.06 -11.93
C PRO A 664 -1.35 -6.56 -12.26
N TRP A 665 -2.54 -6.00 -12.49
CA TRP A 665 -2.77 -4.58 -12.71
C TRP A 665 -4.09 -4.16 -12.02
N PRO A 666 -4.12 -2.99 -11.34
CA PRO A 666 -2.95 -2.22 -10.91
C PRO A 666 -2.16 -2.94 -9.83
N TYR A 667 -0.93 -2.53 -9.61
CA TYR A 667 -0.04 -3.16 -8.64
C TYR A 667 0.77 -2.10 -7.88
N PHE A 668 0.25 -1.60 -6.79
CA PHE A 668 0.81 -0.48 -6.02
C PHE A 668 2.14 -0.74 -5.31
N PRO A 669 2.54 -1.99 -5.00
CA PRO A 669 3.92 -2.26 -4.58
C PRO A 669 4.98 -1.76 -5.56
N SER A 670 4.66 -1.65 -6.85
CA SER A 670 5.53 -1.00 -7.85
C SER A 670 5.67 0.50 -7.59
N ASN A 671 4.57 1.19 -7.29
CA ASN A 671 4.54 2.62 -6.98
C ASN A 671 5.26 2.91 -5.66
N GLY A 672 4.96 2.17 -4.58
CA GLY A 672 5.58 2.33 -3.28
C GLY A 672 7.07 1.97 -3.30
N GLY A 673 7.44 0.91 -4.03
CA GLY A 673 8.83 0.53 -4.26
C GLY A 673 9.62 1.61 -4.99
N LEU A 674 9.05 2.22 -6.05
CA LEU A 674 9.64 3.36 -6.76
C LEU A 674 9.95 4.51 -5.79
N LEU A 675 8.95 4.91 -4.99
CA LEU A 675 9.12 6.01 -4.02
C LEU A 675 10.16 5.68 -2.95
N THR A 676 10.21 4.42 -2.49
CA THR A 676 11.22 3.95 -1.53
C THR A 676 12.63 4.03 -2.10
N ALA A 677 12.84 3.53 -3.33
CA ALA A 677 14.13 3.58 -3.99
C ALA A 677 14.59 5.03 -4.25
N VAL A 678 13.70 5.89 -4.75
CA VAL A 678 14.00 7.31 -4.98
C VAL A 678 14.36 8.02 -3.69
N ALA A 679 13.62 7.79 -2.60
CA ALA A 679 13.90 8.36 -1.29
C ALA A 679 15.28 7.94 -0.77
N MET A 680 15.63 6.66 -0.88
CA MET A 680 16.95 6.14 -0.54
C MET A 680 18.04 6.77 -1.41
N MET A 681 17.82 6.85 -2.72
CA MET A 681 18.81 7.40 -3.67
C MET A 681 19.05 8.91 -3.45
N ALA A 682 18.02 9.67 -3.10
CA ALA A 682 18.12 11.11 -2.85
C ALA A 682 18.55 11.41 -1.41
N GLY A 683 17.87 10.84 -0.41
CA GLY A 683 18.09 11.09 1.01
C GLY A 683 19.26 10.32 1.61
N GLY A 684 19.74 9.28 0.92
CA GLY A 684 20.83 8.43 1.37
C GLY A 684 20.40 7.30 2.30
N TRP A 685 21.37 6.62 2.84
CA TRP A 685 21.24 5.51 3.80
C TRP A 685 22.36 5.56 4.83
N ASP A 686 22.26 4.77 5.88
CA ASP A 686 23.28 4.71 6.92
C ASP A 686 24.67 4.40 6.34
N GLY A 687 25.61 5.32 6.53
CA GLY A 687 26.97 5.23 5.99
C GLY A 687 27.16 5.75 4.58
N SER A 688 26.11 6.20 3.87
CA SER A 688 26.24 6.86 2.57
C SER A 688 26.97 8.21 2.67
N GLN A 689 27.57 8.67 1.58
CA GLN A 689 28.35 9.88 1.54
C GLN A 689 27.91 10.82 0.40
N GLY A 690 27.92 12.11 0.66
CA GLY A 690 27.59 13.14 -0.32
C GLY A 690 26.08 13.35 -0.53
N GLU A 691 25.74 14.32 -1.35
CA GLU A 691 24.37 14.67 -1.72
C GLU A 691 23.82 13.69 -2.74
N ALA A 692 22.54 13.33 -2.60
CA ALA A 692 21.84 12.37 -3.47
C ALA A 692 22.73 11.17 -3.86
N PRO A 693 23.22 10.37 -2.88
CA PRO A 693 24.33 9.42 -3.08
C PRO A 693 23.98 8.29 -4.05
N GLY A 694 22.71 8.00 -4.25
CA GLY A 694 22.22 6.97 -5.16
C GLY A 694 22.00 7.44 -6.61
N PHE A 695 22.13 8.75 -6.89
CA PHE A 695 22.03 9.28 -8.26
C PHE A 695 23.39 9.37 -8.94
N PRO A 696 23.45 9.17 -10.29
CA PRO A 696 24.70 9.27 -11.04
C PRO A 696 25.37 10.63 -10.92
N LYS A 697 26.72 10.65 -10.84
CA LYS A 697 27.55 11.86 -10.75
C LYS A 697 28.20 12.21 -12.08
N ASN A 698 27.55 11.88 -13.19
CA ASN A 698 28.03 12.10 -14.56
C ASN A 698 27.75 13.52 -15.08
N GLY A 699 27.20 14.43 -14.28
CA GLY A 699 26.84 15.80 -14.64
C GLY A 699 25.52 15.94 -15.43
N LYS A 700 24.79 14.85 -15.67
CA LYS A 700 23.49 14.87 -16.36
C LYS A 700 22.32 14.97 -15.40
N TRP A 701 22.50 14.55 -14.16
CA TRP A 701 21.49 14.59 -13.12
C TRP A 701 21.71 15.78 -12.19
N VAL A 702 20.71 16.63 -12.06
CA VAL A 702 20.61 17.69 -11.06
C VAL A 702 19.43 17.33 -10.16
N VAL A 703 19.75 16.92 -8.93
CA VAL A 703 18.75 16.44 -7.99
C VAL A 703 18.59 17.46 -6.88
N LYS A 704 17.52 18.24 -6.93
CA LYS A 704 17.10 19.08 -5.82
C LYS A 704 16.18 18.28 -4.94
N TYR A 705 16.39 18.26 -3.63
CA TYR A 705 15.57 17.51 -2.70
C TYR A 705 15.51 18.19 -1.33
N GLU A 706 14.42 17.96 -0.61
CA GLU A 706 14.14 18.49 0.71
C GLU A 706 13.61 17.38 1.63
N ASN A 707 14.01 17.39 2.89
CA ASN A 707 13.41 16.70 4.03
C ASN A 707 13.30 15.15 3.94
N PHE A 708 14.07 14.49 3.07
CA PHE A 708 14.13 13.02 3.10
C PHE A 708 14.76 12.51 4.39
N VAL A 709 14.27 11.38 4.88
CA VAL A 709 14.85 10.64 5.99
C VAL A 709 15.79 9.56 5.45
N PRO A 710 17.05 9.50 5.87
CA PRO A 710 17.95 8.44 5.42
C PRO A 710 17.45 7.04 5.78
N MET A 711 17.58 6.10 4.83
CA MET A 711 17.24 4.70 5.06
C MET A 711 18.26 4.02 5.99
N GLN A 712 17.85 2.92 6.67
CA GLN A 712 18.73 2.09 7.49
C GLN A 712 19.87 1.46 6.70
#